data_3e65956246571a399f9059298ea78bf1
#
_entry.id   3e65956246571a399f9059298ea78bf1
#
_cell.length_a   1.000
_cell.length_b   1.000
_cell.length_c   1.000
_cell.angle_alpha   90.00
_cell.angle_beta   90.00
_cell.angle_gamma   90.00
#
_symmetry.space_group_name_H-M   'P 1'
#
loop_
_entity.id
_entity.type
_entity.pdbx_description
1 polymer ?
#
loop_
_entity_poly.entity_id
_entity_poly.type
_entity_poly.pdbx_seq_one_letter_code
_entity_poly.pdbx_strand_id
1 'polypeptide(L)'
;MEYPFALTFGLELDRSHYAGAEAADDRLYLGPQGLLEWLEDALELEAPEQSNEYLRIEELRQICLALVRSRREAEEGSGEGEAFFFEQSLELDSFTTAADLLERHDELLLAGWDFEAGEEAPERLKVMALLREKVKAGAPGESGMSLSPGTAERLAGVEAALEKPLFSEVQLLEPLELLPPVWQRLLPKLGPLKEPQPGPFEEDSDLARFQRFLQAGEVRPFRAEGDGSLLLLRVGRASDAAAYVAGLFSVNPDFRPLCLVPDFSSRLDFAMVKEGLPSMGLLSVSLARPGLQLLKLAPAFLWEPIDPYKLMEFVSLPVKPLDEELATVIARLLAEMPGMRGERWNNRIREFFAEAEERWSQQPKRLAEVRRQYNFWFVRTRYELSEKAPKEDILKLFRYLMRWARKAYEEGGEKQQSLLVLHAQARQLTEWLDYLPEEALTPLELERLVRKVYQPSPVQFRPREEGSPDSVHHAAAVATPVEELLWWDFTENEPPAFFSRWYRHEMDWLVARGLALENPDRLNRRHLWQQRWAIWQVHKRLVLVLPETDHGAACLPHPLLSELSVAFSLSSEGLDKISFRPGQTLPGITKLPSEESPEPQPLPEPQPFLRFSLREWLEEREEETFSSLEDLFYYPHKWFFRYGLQWRKSPILSIVREETLMGKLAHRLFEYLMNEDCLSWSQKELHNWIDRKIPVLLQAEGAVLLMYGREPER
;
A
#
# COMPACT_ATOMS: atom_id res chain seq x y z
N MET A 1 -40.94 12.96 -10.72
CA MET A 1 -40.09 13.37 -11.85
C MET A 1 -39.82 12.11 -12.65
N GLU A 2 -40.10 12.10 -13.96
CA GLU A 2 -39.55 11.03 -14.82
C GLU A 2 -38.10 11.31 -15.00
N TYR A 3 -37.21 10.46 -14.49
CA TYR A 3 -35.77 10.54 -14.75
C TYR A 3 -35.52 10.05 -16.19
N PRO A 4 -35.10 10.90 -17.12
CA PRO A 4 -34.96 10.52 -18.54
C PRO A 4 -33.66 9.74 -18.81
N PHE A 5 -32.84 9.51 -17.79
CA PHE A 5 -31.48 8.94 -17.96
C PHE A 5 -31.52 7.44 -18.19
N ALA A 6 -30.68 6.96 -19.10
CA ALA A 6 -30.28 5.56 -19.19
C ALA A 6 -29.08 5.29 -18.28
N LEU A 7 -29.01 4.08 -17.72
CA LEU A 7 -27.90 3.63 -16.91
C LEU A 7 -27.09 2.57 -17.66
N THR A 8 -25.76 2.71 -17.64
CA THR A 8 -24.84 1.61 -17.90
C THR A 8 -24.18 1.22 -16.56
N PHE A 9 -24.43 -0.01 -16.13
CA PHE A 9 -23.91 -0.55 -14.89
C PHE A 9 -22.84 -1.61 -15.16
N GLY A 10 -21.72 -1.51 -14.47
CA GLY A 10 -20.64 -2.49 -14.46
C GLY A 10 -19.87 -2.43 -13.14
N LEU A 11 -19.40 -3.57 -12.65
CA LEU A 11 -18.78 -3.66 -11.32
C LEU A 11 -17.49 -2.84 -11.19
N GLU A 12 -16.81 -2.56 -12.30
CA GLU A 12 -15.53 -1.86 -12.33
C GLU A 12 -15.62 -0.39 -12.81
N LEU A 13 -16.85 0.16 -12.92
CA LEU A 13 -17.04 1.53 -13.44
C LEU A 13 -16.79 2.65 -12.42
N ASP A 14 -16.71 2.35 -11.14
CA ASP A 14 -16.45 3.36 -10.08
C ASP A 14 -15.06 3.98 -10.15
N ARG A 15 -14.12 3.28 -10.79
CA ARG A 15 -12.76 3.75 -11.04
C ARG A 15 -12.69 4.44 -12.42
N SER A 16 -11.48 4.63 -12.95
CA SER A 16 -11.37 5.13 -14.30
C SER A 16 -12.00 4.16 -15.30
N HIS A 17 -13.02 4.60 -16.01
CA HIS A 17 -13.66 3.85 -17.08
C HIS A 17 -13.55 4.61 -18.41
N TYR A 18 -13.70 3.89 -19.51
CA TYR A 18 -13.72 4.45 -20.84
C TYR A 18 -15.14 4.43 -21.40
N ALA A 19 -15.69 5.61 -21.63
CA ALA A 19 -16.86 5.85 -22.44
C ALA A 19 -16.44 6.76 -23.61
N GLY A 20 -16.54 6.26 -24.83
CA GLY A 20 -16.10 6.99 -26.02
C GLY A 20 -16.81 8.33 -26.20
N ALA A 21 -16.31 9.18 -27.08
CA ALA A 21 -16.85 10.51 -27.37
C ALA A 21 -18.30 10.52 -27.91
N GLU A 22 -18.82 9.36 -28.35
CA GLU A 22 -20.21 9.15 -28.77
C GLU A 22 -21.14 8.73 -27.62
N ALA A 23 -20.63 8.72 -26.38
CA ALA A 23 -21.46 8.45 -25.21
C ALA A 23 -22.60 9.49 -25.16
N ALA A 24 -23.84 9.01 -25.14
CA ALA A 24 -25.01 9.90 -25.13
C ALA A 24 -25.03 10.74 -23.85
N ASP A 25 -25.30 12.03 -23.96
CA ASP A 25 -25.36 12.99 -22.83
C ASP A 25 -26.42 12.63 -21.77
N ASP A 26 -27.36 11.72 -22.09
CA ASP A 26 -28.45 11.28 -21.23
C ASP A 26 -28.17 9.91 -20.57
N ARG A 27 -26.93 9.39 -20.64
CA ARG A 27 -26.55 8.08 -20.10
C ARG A 27 -25.53 8.22 -18.98
N LEU A 28 -25.82 7.59 -17.84
CA LEU A 28 -24.90 7.50 -16.69
C LEU A 28 -24.11 6.19 -16.76
N TYR A 29 -22.81 6.28 -16.44
CA TYR A 29 -21.91 5.13 -16.33
C TYR A 29 -21.49 5.00 -14.87
N LEU A 30 -22.06 4.02 -14.15
CA LEU A 30 -21.88 3.89 -12.70
C LEU A 30 -21.52 2.46 -12.32
N GLY A 31 -20.58 2.37 -11.37
CA GLY A 31 -20.29 1.13 -10.64
C GLY A 31 -21.15 1.01 -9.38
N PRO A 32 -20.86 0.00 -8.53
CA PRO A 32 -21.60 -0.27 -7.30
C PRO A 32 -21.68 0.93 -6.33
N GLN A 33 -20.55 1.63 -6.11
CA GLN A 33 -20.52 2.76 -5.19
C GLN A 33 -21.19 4.00 -5.79
N GLY A 34 -20.84 4.34 -7.02
CA GLY A 34 -21.45 5.48 -7.71
C GLY A 34 -22.97 5.33 -7.86
N LEU A 35 -23.45 4.11 -8.14
CA LEU A 35 -24.88 3.84 -8.20
C LEU A 35 -25.55 3.93 -6.83
N LEU A 36 -24.91 3.43 -5.76
CA LEU A 36 -25.43 3.55 -4.40
C LEU A 36 -25.58 5.02 -4.00
N GLU A 37 -24.54 5.84 -4.18
CA GLU A 37 -24.54 7.28 -3.87
C GLU A 37 -25.63 8.02 -4.68
N TRP A 38 -25.73 7.71 -5.96
CA TRP A 38 -26.77 8.31 -6.82
C TRP A 38 -28.20 7.90 -6.39
N LEU A 39 -28.40 6.63 -5.97
CA LEU A 39 -29.71 6.15 -5.51
C LEU A 39 -30.10 6.78 -4.16
N GLU A 40 -29.15 6.95 -3.25
CA GLU A 40 -29.39 7.64 -1.97
C GLU A 40 -29.85 9.08 -2.21
N ASP A 41 -29.15 9.81 -3.08
CA ASP A 41 -29.54 11.18 -3.45
C ASP A 41 -30.92 11.22 -4.12
N ALA A 42 -31.17 10.32 -5.06
CA ALA A 42 -32.45 10.28 -5.79
C ALA A 42 -33.66 9.87 -4.92
N LEU A 43 -33.40 9.10 -3.87
CA LEU A 43 -34.43 8.64 -2.91
C LEU A 43 -34.49 9.52 -1.64
N GLU A 44 -33.69 10.59 -1.59
CA GLU A 44 -33.56 11.50 -0.44
C GLU A 44 -33.24 10.75 0.88
N LEU A 45 -32.40 9.70 0.79
CA LEU A 45 -31.93 8.96 1.95
C LEU A 45 -30.76 9.70 2.60
N GLU A 46 -30.71 9.72 3.93
CA GLU A 46 -29.55 10.23 4.64
C GLU A 46 -28.37 9.27 4.45
N ALA A 47 -27.42 9.65 3.61
CA ALA A 47 -26.16 8.94 3.54
C ALA A 47 -25.37 9.20 4.84
N PRO A 48 -24.92 8.15 5.57
CA PRO A 48 -24.07 8.36 6.72
C PRO A 48 -22.77 9.03 6.26
N GLU A 49 -22.28 10.02 7.07
CA GLU A 49 -20.92 10.53 6.89
C GLU A 49 -19.96 9.34 6.73
N GLN A 50 -19.06 9.40 5.76
CA GLN A 50 -18.19 8.29 5.30
C GLN A 50 -17.83 7.35 6.46
N SER A 51 -18.45 6.17 6.50
CA SER A 51 -18.21 5.19 7.54
C SER A 51 -16.77 4.70 7.41
N ASN A 52 -15.96 5.01 8.42
CA ASN A 52 -14.62 4.48 8.49
C ASN A 52 -14.72 2.98 8.80
N GLU A 53 -14.32 2.13 7.84
CA GLU A 53 -14.37 0.67 7.97
C GLU A 53 -13.69 0.17 9.26
N TYR A 54 -12.57 0.79 9.65
CA TYR A 54 -11.87 0.47 10.89
C TYR A 54 -12.74 0.70 12.14
N LEU A 55 -13.58 1.73 12.14
CA LEU A 55 -14.50 2.00 13.24
C LEU A 55 -15.59 0.94 13.30
N ARG A 56 -16.17 0.54 12.17
CA ARG A 56 -17.16 -0.54 12.11
C ARG A 56 -16.60 -1.87 12.63
N ILE A 57 -15.37 -2.22 12.24
CA ILE A 57 -14.69 -3.41 12.76
C ILE A 57 -14.50 -3.31 14.27
N GLU A 58 -14.09 -2.14 14.77
CA GLU A 58 -13.91 -1.91 16.22
C GLU A 58 -15.24 -1.98 16.98
N GLU A 59 -16.30 -1.41 16.45
CA GLU A 59 -17.66 -1.50 17.00
C GLU A 59 -18.09 -2.95 17.12
N LEU A 60 -17.94 -3.76 16.07
CA LEU A 60 -18.25 -5.19 16.10
C LEU A 60 -17.32 -5.95 17.06
N ARG A 61 -16.02 -5.60 17.13
CA ARG A 61 -15.08 -6.19 18.11
C ARG A 61 -15.58 -6.02 19.54
N GLN A 62 -16.03 -4.82 19.88
CA GLN A 62 -16.56 -4.55 21.21
C GLN A 62 -17.85 -5.36 21.50
N ILE A 63 -18.73 -5.47 20.50
CA ILE A 63 -19.94 -6.31 20.60
C ILE A 63 -19.57 -7.78 20.83
N CYS A 64 -18.61 -8.32 20.07
CA CYS A 64 -18.13 -9.70 20.24
C CYS A 64 -17.52 -9.94 21.61
N LEU A 65 -16.69 -9.02 22.10
CA LEU A 65 -16.09 -9.11 23.44
C LEU A 65 -17.14 -9.08 24.56
N ALA A 66 -18.16 -8.21 24.43
CA ALA A 66 -19.27 -8.14 25.38
C ALA A 66 -20.10 -9.43 25.36
N LEU A 67 -20.36 -10.00 24.17
CA LEU A 67 -21.10 -11.25 24.01
C LEU A 67 -20.38 -12.42 24.69
N VAL A 68 -19.07 -12.57 24.46
CA VAL A 68 -18.24 -13.60 25.07
C VAL A 68 -18.22 -13.44 26.62
N ARG A 69 -18.08 -12.21 27.10
CA ARG A 69 -18.11 -11.92 28.56
C ARG A 69 -19.44 -12.31 29.16
N SER A 70 -20.58 -11.88 28.56
CA SER A 70 -21.91 -12.22 29.08
C SER A 70 -22.17 -13.73 29.11
N ARG A 71 -21.68 -14.47 28.09
CA ARG A 71 -21.78 -15.94 28.07
C ARG A 71 -20.98 -16.56 29.20
N ARG A 72 -19.73 -16.15 29.43
CA ARG A 72 -18.87 -16.69 30.51
C ARG A 72 -19.45 -16.41 31.90
N GLU A 73 -20.01 -15.23 32.10
CA GLU A 73 -20.71 -14.88 33.35
C GLU A 73 -21.95 -15.77 33.56
N ALA A 74 -22.67 -16.12 32.51
CA ALA A 74 -23.81 -17.04 32.60
C ALA A 74 -23.39 -18.50 32.88
N GLU A 75 -22.24 -18.94 32.32
CA GLU A 75 -21.68 -20.28 32.59
C GLU A 75 -21.21 -20.46 34.02
N GLU A 76 -20.59 -19.46 34.65
CA GLU A 76 -20.20 -19.51 36.05
C GLU A 76 -21.41 -19.76 36.98
N GLY A 77 -22.63 -19.41 36.50
CA GLY A 77 -23.88 -19.62 37.20
C GLY A 77 -24.62 -20.94 36.93
N SER A 78 -24.46 -21.53 35.72
CA SER A 78 -25.30 -22.69 35.28
C SER A 78 -24.50 -23.92 34.82
N GLY A 79 -23.20 -23.80 34.54
CA GLY A 79 -22.34 -24.95 34.15
C GLY A 79 -22.52 -25.52 32.76
N GLU A 80 -23.38 -24.94 31.92
CA GLU A 80 -23.66 -25.39 30.56
C GLU A 80 -23.59 -24.21 29.57
N GLY A 81 -22.58 -24.18 28.70
CA GLY A 81 -22.50 -23.24 27.60
C GLY A 81 -21.41 -23.65 26.62
N GLU A 82 -21.78 -23.89 25.38
CA GLU A 82 -20.82 -24.20 24.31
C GLU A 82 -20.11 -22.90 23.82
N ALA A 83 -18.79 -22.93 23.67
CA ALA A 83 -18.01 -21.77 23.25
C ALA A 83 -18.38 -21.33 21.81
N PHE A 84 -18.43 -20.04 21.57
CA PHE A 84 -18.65 -19.55 20.19
C PHE A 84 -17.53 -19.97 19.25
N PHE A 85 -17.85 -20.31 18.00
CA PHE A 85 -16.88 -20.78 17.00
C PHE A 85 -15.72 -19.81 16.76
N PHE A 86 -15.89 -18.52 17.04
CA PHE A 86 -14.89 -17.46 16.87
C PHE A 86 -14.11 -17.12 18.15
N GLU A 87 -14.48 -17.65 19.30
CA GLU A 87 -13.96 -17.19 20.61
C GLU A 87 -12.46 -17.38 20.75
N GLN A 88 -11.91 -18.51 20.34
CA GLN A 88 -10.47 -18.75 20.39
C GLN A 88 -9.70 -17.80 19.44
N SER A 89 -10.22 -17.54 18.25
CA SER A 89 -9.62 -16.59 17.32
C SER A 89 -9.70 -15.16 17.85
N LEU A 90 -10.80 -14.80 18.51
CA LEU A 90 -11.00 -13.48 19.12
C LEU A 90 -9.98 -13.21 20.24
N GLU A 91 -9.59 -14.23 21.03
CA GLU A 91 -8.56 -14.11 22.05
C GLU A 91 -7.16 -13.89 21.45
N LEU A 92 -6.87 -14.49 20.30
CA LEU A 92 -5.56 -14.39 19.63
C LEU A 92 -5.41 -13.07 18.86
N ASP A 93 -6.39 -12.70 18.04
CA ASP A 93 -6.45 -11.45 17.29
C ASP A 93 -7.90 -10.99 17.16
N SER A 94 -8.35 -10.22 18.14
CA SER A 94 -9.74 -9.78 18.23
C SER A 94 -10.16 -8.87 17.07
N PHE A 95 -9.26 -8.06 16.53
CA PHE A 95 -9.58 -7.15 15.44
C PHE A 95 -9.75 -7.87 14.09
N THR A 96 -8.83 -8.78 13.74
CA THR A 96 -8.95 -9.57 12.50
C THR A 96 -10.15 -10.52 12.55
N THR A 97 -10.45 -11.09 13.72
CA THR A 97 -11.65 -11.93 13.91
C THR A 97 -12.93 -11.10 13.75
N ALA A 98 -12.99 -9.90 14.31
CA ALA A 98 -14.14 -9.01 14.11
C ALA A 98 -14.30 -8.56 12.65
N ALA A 99 -13.19 -8.31 11.93
CA ALA A 99 -13.24 -8.01 10.50
C ALA A 99 -13.84 -9.18 9.69
N ASP A 100 -13.41 -10.42 9.93
CA ASP A 100 -13.97 -11.60 9.25
C ASP A 100 -15.46 -11.81 9.58
N LEU A 101 -15.86 -11.58 10.83
CA LEU A 101 -17.27 -11.66 11.24
C LEU A 101 -18.11 -10.54 10.62
N LEU A 102 -17.56 -9.32 10.46
CA LEU A 102 -18.24 -8.21 9.80
C LEU A 102 -18.46 -8.50 8.31
N GLU A 103 -17.44 -9.00 7.63
CA GLU A 103 -17.57 -9.42 6.22
C GLU A 103 -18.63 -10.50 6.04
N ARG A 104 -18.69 -11.49 6.95
CA ARG A 104 -19.74 -12.54 6.95
C ARG A 104 -21.13 -11.95 7.18
N HIS A 105 -21.23 -11.04 8.14
CA HIS A 105 -22.50 -10.36 8.44
C HIS A 105 -22.99 -9.57 7.22
N ASP A 106 -22.12 -8.79 6.60
CA ASP A 106 -22.46 -7.96 5.46
C ASP A 106 -22.80 -8.82 4.22
N GLU A 107 -22.09 -9.94 4.00
CA GLU A 107 -22.40 -10.91 2.93
C GLU A 107 -23.80 -11.53 3.10
N LEU A 108 -24.17 -11.93 4.33
CA LEU A 108 -25.50 -12.48 4.64
C LEU A 108 -26.59 -11.42 4.45
N LEU A 109 -26.34 -10.19 4.86
CA LEU A 109 -27.26 -9.07 4.68
C LEU A 109 -27.47 -8.75 3.19
N LEU A 110 -26.39 -8.70 2.41
CA LEU A 110 -26.43 -8.50 0.96
C LEU A 110 -27.12 -9.66 0.22
N ALA A 111 -27.05 -10.88 0.77
CA ALA A 111 -27.82 -12.00 0.24
C ALA A 111 -29.34 -11.87 0.52
N GLY A 112 -29.72 -10.94 1.38
CA GLY A 112 -31.12 -10.70 1.76
C GLY A 112 -31.62 -11.57 2.91
N TRP A 113 -30.70 -12.13 3.74
CA TRP A 113 -31.11 -12.89 4.90
C TRP A 113 -31.62 -11.94 6.01
N ASP A 114 -32.77 -12.32 6.60
CA ASP A 114 -33.40 -11.59 7.71
C ASP A 114 -32.81 -11.90 9.08
N PHE A 115 -31.82 -12.83 9.12
CA PHE A 115 -31.17 -13.38 10.32
C PHE A 115 -32.11 -14.18 11.22
N GLU A 116 -33.24 -14.70 10.69
CA GLU A 116 -34.06 -15.65 11.43
C GLU A 116 -33.44 -17.06 11.34
N ALA A 117 -32.80 -17.49 12.42
CA ALA A 117 -32.24 -18.82 12.56
C ALA A 117 -33.18 -19.70 13.38
N GLY A 118 -33.88 -20.64 12.75
CA GLY A 118 -34.66 -21.67 13.45
C GLY A 118 -33.78 -22.68 14.16
N GLU A 119 -34.35 -23.59 14.96
CA GLU A 119 -33.62 -24.63 15.70
C GLU A 119 -32.71 -25.51 14.82
N GLU A 120 -33.12 -25.77 13.58
CA GLU A 120 -32.38 -26.59 12.59
C GLU A 120 -31.26 -25.82 11.85
N ALA A 121 -31.06 -24.54 12.13
CA ALA A 121 -30.01 -23.76 11.47
C ALA A 121 -28.62 -24.25 11.87
N PRO A 122 -27.64 -24.24 10.97
CA PRO A 122 -26.24 -24.48 11.31
C PRO A 122 -25.76 -23.56 12.41
N GLU A 123 -24.91 -24.08 13.30
CA GLU A 123 -24.50 -23.38 14.54
C GLU A 123 -23.86 -22.01 14.26
N ARG A 124 -22.99 -21.93 13.27
CA ARG A 124 -22.38 -20.64 12.90
C ARG A 124 -23.42 -19.60 12.41
N LEU A 125 -24.45 -20.03 11.71
CA LEU A 125 -25.53 -19.13 11.29
C LEU A 125 -26.39 -18.68 12.48
N LYS A 126 -26.63 -19.54 13.49
CA LYS A 126 -27.29 -19.13 14.74
C LYS A 126 -26.49 -18.05 15.45
N VAL A 127 -25.18 -18.21 15.51
CA VAL A 127 -24.27 -17.21 16.10
C VAL A 127 -24.31 -15.90 15.33
N MET A 128 -24.35 -15.94 13.99
CA MET A 128 -24.50 -14.73 13.17
C MET A 128 -25.86 -14.04 13.39
N ALA A 129 -26.93 -14.80 13.57
CA ALA A 129 -28.24 -14.25 13.93
C ALA A 129 -28.22 -13.57 15.31
N LEU A 130 -27.57 -14.20 16.30
CA LEU A 130 -27.38 -13.62 17.63
C LEU A 130 -26.55 -12.32 17.58
N LEU A 131 -25.48 -12.27 16.79
CA LEU A 131 -24.70 -11.04 16.58
C LEU A 131 -25.58 -9.94 16.00
N ARG A 132 -26.39 -10.25 14.98
CA ARG A 132 -27.32 -9.29 14.37
C ARG A 132 -28.36 -8.76 15.35
N GLU A 133 -28.89 -9.61 16.23
CA GLU A 133 -29.81 -9.20 17.28
C GLU A 133 -29.14 -8.19 18.23
N LYS A 134 -27.90 -8.45 18.65
CA LYS A 134 -27.16 -7.53 19.49
C LYS A 134 -26.82 -6.21 18.80
N VAL A 135 -26.49 -6.24 17.51
CA VAL A 135 -26.31 -5.04 16.67
C VAL A 135 -27.59 -4.19 16.63
N LYS A 136 -28.75 -4.80 16.45
CA LYS A 136 -30.05 -4.08 16.41
C LYS A 136 -30.47 -3.55 17.79
N ALA A 137 -30.13 -4.27 18.86
CA ALA A 137 -30.51 -3.92 20.23
C ALA A 137 -29.69 -2.76 20.82
N GLY A 138 -28.65 -2.29 20.16
CA GLY A 138 -27.86 -1.13 20.54
C GLY A 138 -28.66 0.17 20.41
N ALA A 139 -29.63 0.39 21.32
CA ALA A 139 -30.35 1.66 21.41
C ALA A 139 -29.41 2.79 21.85
N PRO A 140 -29.59 4.02 21.33
CA PRO A 140 -28.79 5.17 21.77
C PRO A 140 -29.05 5.43 23.25
N GLY A 141 -28.06 5.17 24.09
CA GLY A 141 -28.11 5.43 25.53
C GLY A 141 -27.61 4.34 26.47
N GLU A 142 -27.57 3.08 26.06
CA GLU A 142 -26.94 2.01 26.82
C GLU A 142 -25.56 1.69 26.21
N SER A 143 -24.54 2.27 26.81
CA SER A 143 -23.11 2.02 26.55
C SER A 143 -22.75 1.68 25.09
N GLY A 144 -22.81 2.67 24.18
CA GLY A 144 -21.93 2.82 23.02
C GLY A 144 -21.73 1.66 22.02
N MET A 145 -22.58 0.64 22.00
CA MET A 145 -22.44 -0.53 21.15
C MET A 145 -23.43 -0.55 20.00
N SER A 146 -23.38 0.47 19.13
CA SER A 146 -24.10 0.46 17.85
C SER A 146 -23.13 0.18 16.71
N LEU A 147 -23.52 -0.63 15.74
CA LEU A 147 -22.76 -0.78 14.49
C LEU A 147 -23.17 0.33 13.51
N SER A 148 -22.21 1.14 13.11
CA SER A 148 -22.42 2.16 12.09
C SER A 148 -22.80 1.53 10.76
N PRO A 149 -23.77 2.12 9.99
CA PRO A 149 -24.20 1.53 8.74
C PRO A 149 -23.05 1.50 7.71
N GLY A 150 -22.83 0.33 7.09
CA GLY A 150 -21.92 0.13 5.99
C GLY A 150 -22.63 0.00 4.66
N THR A 151 -21.89 -0.36 3.62
CA THR A 151 -22.45 -0.54 2.27
C THR A 151 -23.64 -1.52 2.23
N ALA A 152 -23.59 -2.58 3.05
CA ALA A 152 -24.65 -3.59 3.08
C ALA A 152 -25.97 -3.03 3.63
N GLU A 153 -25.93 -2.28 4.73
CA GLU A 153 -27.10 -1.64 5.32
C GLU A 153 -27.64 -0.52 4.43
N ARG A 154 -26.75 0.26 3.79
CA ARG A 154 -27.13 1.33 2.85
C ARG A 154 -27.88 0.75 1.65
N LEU A 155 -27.36 -0.32 1.02
CA LEU A 155 -28.02 -1.02 -0.09
C LEU A 155 -29.37 -1.63 0.33
N ALA A 156 -29.46 -2.21 1.53
CA ALA A 156 -30.72 -2.71 2.07
C ALA A 156 -31.73 -1.57 2.28
N GLY A 157 -31.28 -0.41 2.74
CA GLY A 157 -32.12 0.80 2.86
C GLY A 157 -32.63 1.30 1.51
N VAL A 158 -31.77 1.35 0.49
CA VAL A 158 -32.15 1.68 -0.90
C VAL A 158 -33.16 0.67 -1.44
N GLU A 159 -32.90 -0.66 -1.26
CA GLU A 159 -33.83 -1.71 -1.74
C GLU A 159 -35.20 -1.59 -1.10
N ALA A 160 -35.30 -1.20 0.17
CA ALA A 160 -36.55 -1.00 0.88
C ALA A 160 -37.29 0.29 0.46
N ALA A 161 -36.57 1.36 0.11
CA ALA A 161 -37.15 2.64 -0.29
C ALA A 161 -37.56 2.71 -1.76
N LEU A 162 -37.11 1.75 -2.58
CA LEU A 162 -37.35 1.77 -4.03
C LEU A 162 -38.74 1.30 -4.38
N GLU A 163 -39.65 2.25 -4.69
CA GLU A 163 -41.02 2.00 -5.06
C GLU A 163 -41.28 1.95 -6.57
N LYS A 164 -40.46 2.62 -7.38
CA LYS A 164 -40.65 2.79 -8.84
C LYS A 164 -39.31 2.70 -9.57
N PRO A 165 -39.34 2.29 -10.86
CA PRO A 165 -38.18 2.40 -11.71
C PRO A 165 -37.68 3.86 -11.82
N LEU A 166 -36.35 4.04 -11.80
CA LEU A 166 -35.70 5.35 -11.85
C LEU A 166 -34.99 5.62 -13.19
N PHE A 167 -34.77 4.58 -14.00
CA PHE A 167 -34.07 4.69 -15.28
C PHE A 167 -34.99 4.23 -16.44
N SER A 168 -34.78 4.86 -17.59
CA SER A 168 -35.50 4.46 -18.84
C SER A 168 -35.00 3.11 -19.38
N GLU A 169 -33.72 2.80 -19.18
CA GLU A 169 -33.05 1.56 -19.57
C GLU A 169 -31.84 1.34 -18.63
N VAL A 170 -31.54 0.09 -18.30
CA VAL A 170 -30.35 -0.34 -17.57
C VAL A 170 -29.56 -1.32 -18.43
N GLN A 171 -28.48 -0.83 -19.04
CA GLN A 171 -27.52 -1.64 -19.79
C GLN A 171 -26.50 -2.26 -18.82
N LEU A 172 -26.29 -3.58 -18.91
CA LEU A 172 -25.32 -4.30 -18.11
C LEU A 172 -24.01 -4.51 -18.90
N LEU A 173 -22.89 -4.49 -18.21
CA LEU A 173 -21.59 -4.90 -18.76
C LEU A 173 -21.25 -6.36 -18.42
N GLU A 174 -21.75 -6.88 -17.31
CA GLU A 174 -21.71 -8.29 -16.96
C GLU A 174 -23.13 -8.90 -17.02
N PRO A 175 -23.26 -10.18 -17.42
CA PRO A 175 -24.56 -10.88 -17.36
C PRO A 175 -25.16 -10.83 -15.96
N LEU A 176 -26.43 -10.58 -15.84
CA LEU A 176 -27.15 -10.46 -14.57
C LEU A 176 -26.86 -11.65 -13.63
N GLU A 177 -26.85 -12.87 -14.20
CA GLU A 177 -26.59 -14.11 -13.45
C GLU A 177 -25.20 -14.19 -12.83
N LEU A 178 -24.21 -13.42 -13.35
CA LEU A 178 -22.84 -13.36 -12.85
C LEU A 178 -22.63 -12.25 -11.82
N LEU A 179 -23.54 -11.30 -11.69
CA LEU A 179 -23.46 -10.22 -10.71
C LEU A 179 -23.65 -10.75 -9.28
N PRO A 180 -23.16 -10.02 -8.25
CA PRO A 180 -23.49 -10.30 -6.86
C PRO A 180 -25.00 -10.34 -6.60
N PRO A 181 -25.47 -11.18 -5.65
CA PRO A 181 -26.91 -11.39 -5.44
C PRO A 181 -27.72 -10.12 -5.19
N VAL A 182 -27.17 -9.14 -4.50
CA VAL A 182 -27.83 -7.85 -4.25
C VAL A 182 -28.15 -7.12 -5.54
N TRP A 183 -27.23 -7.10 -6.50
CA TRP A 183 -27.42 -6.44 -7.79
C TRP A 183 -28.41 -7.21 -8.67
N GLN A 184 -28.42 -8.53 -8.58
CA GLN A 184 -29.43 -9.35 -9.27
C GLN A 184 -30.86 -9.02 -8.82
N ARG A 185 -31.06 -8.63 -7.55
CA ARG A 185 -32.36 -8.23 -7.02
C ARG A 185 -32.69 -6.76 -7.29
N LEU A 186 -31.67 -5.87 -7.20
CA LEU A 186 -31.88 -4.43 -7.27
C LEU A 186 -32.03 -3.91 -8.70
N LEU A 187 -31.14 -4.30 -9.62
CA LEU A 187 -31.11 -3.75 -10.98
C LEU A 187 -32.42 -3.95 -11.77
N PRO A 188 -33.14 -5.11 -11.71
CA PRO A 188 -34.43 -5.27 -12.37
C PRO A 188 -35.53 -4.31 -11.87
N LYS A 189 -35.38 -3.79 -10.63
CA LYS A 189 -36.32 -2.82 -10.05
C LYS A 189 -36.06 -1.40 -10.53
N LEU A 190 -34.83 -1.12 -11.00
CA LEU A 190 -34.38 0.22 -11.42
C LEU A 190 -34.87 0.60 -12.82
N GLY A 191 -35.10 -0.38 -13.72
CA GLY A 191 -35.57 -0.15 -15.09
C GLY A 191 -35.49 -1.41 -15.96
N PRO A 192 -35.93 -1.32 -17.22
CA PRO A 192 -35.81 -2.41 -18.19
C PRO A 192 -34.35 -2.79 -18.41
N LEU A 193 -34.00 -4.06 -18.22
CA LEU A 193 -32.64 -4.56 -18.35
C LEU A 193 -32.27 -4.86 -19.80
N LYS A 194 -31.04 -4.57 -20.15
CA LYS A 194 -30.41 -4.97 -21.41
C LYS A 194 -29.13 -5.73 -21.12
N GLU A 195 -29.12 -7.02 -21.40
CA GLU A 195 -28.00 -7.91 -21.21
C GLU A 195 -26.84 -7.57 -22.17
N PRO A 196 -25.58 -7.73 -21.72
CA PRO A 196 -24.44 -7.49 -22.58
C PRO A 196 -24.36 -8.52 -23.70
N GLN A 197 -24.15 -8.05 -24.92
CA GLN A 197 -24.02 -8.92 -26.09
C GLN A 197 -22.67 -8.64 -26.80
N PRO A 198 -21.73 -9.59 -26.79
CA PRO A 198 -20.53 -9.50 -27.60
C PRO A 198 -20.86 -9.62 -29.10
N GLY A 199 -20.20 -8.81 -29.92
CA GLY A 199 -20.30 -8.92 -31.37
C GLY A 199 -21.47 -8.16 -31.99
N PRO A 200 -21.74 -8.30 -33.32
CA PRO A 200 -21.18 -9.30 -34.24
C PRO A 200 -19.72 -9.01 -34.68
N PHE A 201 -18.95 -10.06 -34.93
CA PHE A 201 -17.58 -9.96 -35.46
C PHE A 201 -17.56 -10.49 -36.89
N GLU A 202 -17.93 -9.65 -37.86
CA GLU A 202 -18.13 -10.04 -39.26
C GLU A 202 -16.83 -10.02 -40.07
N GLU A 203 -15.81 -9.29 -39.63
CA GLU A 203 -14.53 -9.19 -40.32
C GLU A 203 -13.74 -10.51 -40.30
N ASP A 204 -12.92 -10.73 -41.33
CA ASP A 204 -12.04 -11.89 -41.42
C ASP A 204 -10.60 -11.52 -41.02
N SER A 205 -10.45 -10.90 -39.85
CA SER A 205 -9.16 -10.54 -39.25
C SER A 205 -8.76 -11.52 -38.14
N ASP A 206 -7.49 -11.55 -37.78
CA ASP A 206 -6.99 -12.40 -36.67
C ASP A 206 -7.68 -12.03 -35.36
N LEU A 207 -7.92 -10.75 -35.12
CA LEU A 207 -8.68 -10.26 -33.96
C LEU A 207 -10.13 -10.80 -33.97
N ALA A 208 -10.85 -10.64 -35.07
CA ALA A 208 -12.24 -11.09 -35.17
C ALA A 208 -12.35 -12.63 -35.08
N ARG A 209 -11.37 -13.38 -35.59
CA ARG A 209 -11.26 -14.84 -35.41
C ARG A 209 -11.12 -15.21 -33.92
N PHE A 210 -10.28 -14.47 -33.18
CA PHE A 210 -10.09 -14.68 -31.76
C PHE A 210 -11.36 -14.29 -30.95
N GLN A 211 -11.99 -13.17 -31.28
CA GLN A 211 -13.25 -12.74 -30.66
C GLN A 211 -14.35 -13.76 -30.84
N ARG A 212 -14.53 -14.33 -32.08
CA ARG A 212 -15.46 -15.42 -32.33
C ARG A 212 -15.13 -16.69 -31.54
N PHE A 213 -13.83 -17.03 -31.44
CA PHE A 213 -13.39 -18.16 -30.61
C PHE A 213 -13.82 -18.00 -29.15
N LEU A 214 -13.60 -16.82 -28.58
CA LEU A 214 -13.99 -16.54 -27.20
C LEU A 214 -15.51 -16.52 -26.97
N GLN A 215 -16.30 -16.21 -28.01
CA GLN A 215 -17.76 -16.18 -27.96
C GLN A 215 -18.37 -17.57 -28.16
N ALA A 216 -17.76 -18.38 -29.03
CA ALA A 216 -18.29 -19.70 -29.38
C ALA A 216 -18.06 -20.72 -28.27
N GLY A 217 -19.11 -21.49 -27.91
CA GLY A 217 -18.97 -22.61 -26.97
C GLY A 217 -18.24 -23.84 -27.56
N GLU A 218 -18.06 -23.90 -28.90
CA GLU A 218 -17.33 -24.97 -29.61
C GLU A 218 -15.94 -24.47 -30.05
N VAL A 219 -14.91 -25.22 -29.68
CA VAL A 219 -13.51 -24.91 -29.99
C VAL A 219 -13.22 -25.31 -31.44
N ARG A 220 -13.24 -24.34 -32.36
CA ARG A 220 -12.74 -24.51 -33.73
C ARG A 220 -11.50 -23.66 -33.90
N PRO A 221 -10.31 -24.28 -34.04
CA PRO A 221 -9.09 -23.50 -34.21
C PRO A 221 -9.04 -22.82 -35.60
N PHE A 222 -8.39 -21.65 -35.64
CA PHE A 222 -8.16 -20.85 -36.83
C PHE A 222 -6.69 -20.90 -37.25
N ARG A 223 -6.41 -20.38 -38.44
CA ARG A 223 -5.05 -20.10 -38.91
C ARG A 223 -4.78 -18.61 -38.71
N ALA A 224 -3.65 -18.25 -38.09
CA ALA A 224 -3.20 -16.88 -38.02
C ALA A 224 -2.69 -16.41 -39.38
N GLU A 225 -3.09 -15.21 -39.80
CA GLU A 225 -2.61 -14.56 -41.04
C GLU A 225 -1.50 -13.55 -40.77
N GLY A 226 -1.43 -12.97 -39.57
CA GLY A 226 -0.48 -11.93 -39.22
C GLY A 226 -0.84 -10.58 -39.84
N ASP A 227 -2.13 -10.26 -39.88
CA ASP A 227 -2.69 -9.06 -40.55
C ASP A 227 -2.47 -7.78 -39.75
N GLY A 228 -1.98 -7.86 -38.52
CA GLY A 228 -1.70 -6.72 -37.64
C GLY A 228 -2.90 -6.26 -36.80
N SER A 229 -4.03 -6.94 -36.90
CA SER A 229 -5.20 -6.67 -36.03
C SER A 229 -4.99 -7.22 -34.60
N LEU A 230 -4.18 -8.28 -34.45
CA LEU A 230 -3.84 -8.90 -33.19
C LEU A 230 -2.32 -9.06 -33.07
N LEU A 231 -1.72 -8.41 -32.08
CA LEU A 231 -0.29 -8.37 -31.85
C LEU A 231 0.05 -8.83 -30.45
N LEU A 232 0.90 -9.85 -30.31
CA LEU A 232 1.48 -10.29 -29.04
C LEU A 232 2.94 -9.82 -28.97
N LEU A 233 3.20 -8.74 -28.24
CA LEU A 233 4.54 -8.20 -28.03
C LEU A 233 5.21 -8.89 -26.83
N ARG A 234 6.18 -9.75 -27.08
CA ARG A 234 6.96 -10.46 -26.06
C ARG A 234 8.28 -9.76 -25.79
N VAL A 235 8.50 -9.38 -24.53
CA VAL A 235 9.69 -8.63 -24.13
C VAL A 235 10.35 -9.32 -22.94
N GLY A 236 11.68 -9.45 -22.95
CA GLY A 236 12.41 -10.21 -21.93
C GLY A 236 12.23 -9.67 -20.50
N ARG A 237 12.16 -8.31 -20.34
CA ARG A 237 11.99 -7.69 -19.03
C ARG A 237 10.86 -6.67 -19.04
N ALA A 238 10.14 -6.54 -17.93
CA ALA A 238 9.07 -5.56 -17.79
C ALA A 238 9.56 -4.09 -17.95
N SER A 239 10.80 -3.78 -17.52
CA SER A 239 11.40 -2.46 -17.74
C SER A 239 11.65 -2.15 -19.21
N ASP A 240 12.11 -3.15 -19.97
CA ASP A 240 12.40 -3.01 -21.39
C ASP A 240 11.10 -2.92 -22.18
N ALA A 241 10.05 -3.63 -21.75
CA ALA A 241 8.70 -3.52 -22.29
C ALA A 241 8.16 -2.10 -22.13
N ALA A 242 8.32 -1.51 -20.94
CA ALA A 242 7.88 -0.13 -20.68
C ALA A 242 8.62 0.88 -21.57
N ALA A 243 9.94 0.76 -21.67
CA ALA A 243 10.76 1.62 -22.55
C ALA A 243 10.36 1.47 -24.02
N TYR A 244 10.13 0.23 -24.48
CA TYR A 244 9.75 -0.03 -25.86
C TYR A 244 8.36 0.54 -26.19
N VAL A 245 7.37 0.35 -25.34
CA VAL A 245 6.00 0.90 -25.53
C VAL A 245 6.03 2.43 -25.50
N ALA A 246 6.74 3.04 -24.53
CA ALA A 246 6.90 4.50 -24.50
C ALA A 246 7.59 5.03 -25.79
N GLY A 247 8.62 4.33 -26.26
CA GLY A 247 9.27 4.64 -27.54
C GLY A 247 8.32 4.51 -28.74
N LEU A 248 7.43 3.49 -28.78
CA LEU A 248 6.42 3.36 -29.82
C LEU A 248 5.48 4.58 -29.86
N PHE A 249 5.01 5.05 -28.71
CA PHE A 249 4.18 6.26 -28.64
C PHE A 249 4.94 7.51 -29.07
N SER A 250 6.22 7.63 -28.70
CA SER A 250 7.06 8.77 -29.05
C SER A 250 7.27 8.90 -30.57
N VAL A 251 7.53 7.77 -31.26
CA VAL A 251 7.82 7.81 -32.72
C VAL A 251 6.57 7.70 -33.59
N ASN A 252 5.41 7.33 -33.04
CA ASN A 252 4.12 7.20 -33.71
C ASN A 252 3.04 8.05 -33.02
N PRO A 253 3.01 9.38 -33.24
CA PRO A 253 2.03 10.24 -32.55
C PRO A 253 0.56 9.91 -32.84
N ASP A 254 0.28 9.26 -33.96
CA ASP A 254 -1.05 8.85 -34.39
C ASP A 254 -1.49 7.49 -33.76
N PHE A 255 -0.56 6.75 -33.16
CA PHE A 255 -0.85 5.52 -32.44
C PHE A 255 -1.27 5.87 -31.01
N ARG A 256 -2.59 5.97 -30.78
CA ARG A 256 -3.18 6.35 -29.50
C ARG A 256 -4.25 5.35 -29.07
N PRO A 257 -3.86 4.09 -28.79
CA PRO A 257 -4.81 3.10 -28.30
C PRO A 257 -5.31 3.48 -26.92
N LEU A 258 -6.51 2.99 -26.55
CA LEU A 258 -6.88 2.90 -25.14
C LEU A 258 -5.88 1.97 -24.43
N CYS A 259 -5.31 2.42 -23.32
CA CYS A 259 -4.38 1.63 -22.55
C CYS A 259 -5.10 0.91 -21.40
N LEU A 260 -5.19 -0.42 -21.45
CA LEU A 260 -5.58 -1.22 -20.31
C LEU A 260 -4.32 -1.49 -19.48
N VAL A 261 -4.24 -0.83 -18.32
CA VAL A 261 -3.07 -0.83 -17.45
C VAL A 261 -3.51 -1.28 -16.07
N PRO A 262 -3.14 -2.50 -15.63
CA PRO A 262 -3.47 -2.95 -14.29
C PRO A 262 -3.01 -1.96 -13.22
N ASP A 263 -3.71 -1.94 -12.09
CA ASP A 263 -3.37 -1.10 -10.96
C ASP A 263 -1.87 -1.20 -10.61
N PHE A 264 -1.28 -0.07 -10.23
CA PHE A 264 0.12 0.04 -9.76
C PHE A 264 1.23 -0.14 -10.80
N SER A 265 0.92 0.02 -12.07
CA SER A 265 1.90 -0.07 -13.18
C SER A 265 2.68 1.22 -13.45
N SER A 266 3.13 1.92 -12.42
CA SER A 266 3.90 3.19 -12.53
C SER A 266 5.14 3.10 -13.42
N ARG A 267 5.61 1.90 -13.73
CA ARG A 267 6.78 1.65 -14.58
C ARG A 267 6.59 2.14 -16.01
N LEU A 268 5.38 1.95 -16.55
CA LEU A 268 5.01 2.48 -17.87
C LEU A 268 5.01 4.01 -17.84
N ASP A 269 4.42 4.61 -16.80
CA ASP A 269 4.35 6.07 -16.66
C ASP A 269 5.76 6.71 -16.57
N PHE A 270 6.67 6.08 -15.81
CA PHE A 270 8.08 6.51 -15.78
C PHE A 270 8.76 6.45 -17.14
N ALA A 271 8.51 5.40 -17.92
CA ALA A 271 9.07 5.27 -19.25
C ALA A 271 8.50 6.35 -20.19
N MET A 272 7.18 6.62 -20.12
CA MET A 272 6.54 7.69 -20.88
C MET A 272 7.19 9.05 -20.61
N VAL A 273 7.32 9.40 -19.33
CA VAL A 273 7.94 10.67 -18.93
C VAL A 273 9.42 10.76 -19.34
N LYS A 274 10.16 9.65 -19.27
CA LYS A 274 11.55 9.59 -19.70
C LYS A 274 11.71 9.87 -21.21
N GLU A 275 10.77 9.40 -22.02
CA GLU A 275 10.71 9.67 -23.47
C GLU A 275 10.16 11.08 -23.79
N GLY A 276 9.88 11.91 -22.78
CA GLY A 276 9.34 13.27 -22.97
C GLY A 276 7.84 13.30 -23.28
N LEU A 277 7.13 12.20 -23.06
CA LEU A 277 5.69 12.09 -23.24
C LEU A 277 4.96 12.53 -21.95
N PRO A 278 3.69 12.97 -22.06
CA PRO A 278 2.91 13.35 -20.90
C PRO A 278 2.63 12.16 -20.00
N SER A 279 2.62 12.42 -18.67
CA SER A 279 2.31 11.42 -17.66
C SER A 279 0.86 10.92 -17.78
N MET A 280 0.67 9.63 -17.66
CA MET A 280 -0.65 8.98 -17.58
C MET A 280 -1.26 9.09 -16.18
N GLY A 281 -0.49 9.54 -15.18
CA GLY A 281 -0.94 9.63 -13.79
C GLY A 281 -1.16 8.27 -13.12
N LEU A 282 -0.43 7.24 -13.51
CA LEU A 282 -0.61 5.88 -12.98
C LEU A 282 -0.19 5.79 -11.51
N LEU A 283 -0.95 5.02 -10.77
CA LEU A 283 -0.70 4.77 -9.35
C LEU A 283 0.51 3.86 -9.14
N SER A 284 1.20 4.06 -8.03
CA SER A 284 2.31 3.20 -7.61
C SER A 284 2.14 2.83 -6.15
N VAL A 285 2.32 1.56 -5.83
CA VAL A 285 2.45 1.09 -4.46
C VAL A 285 3.93 0.96 -4.13
N SER A 286 4.45 1.84 -3.31
CA SER A 286 5.81 1.74 -2.79
C SER A 286 5.81 1.87 -1.28
N LEU A 287 6.12 0.79 -0.59
CA LEU A 287 6.32 0.77 0.86
C LEU A 287 7.56 1.57 1.28
N ALA A 288 8.51 1.75 0.38
CA ALA A 288 9.78 2.42 0.64
C ALA A 288 9.72 3.96 0.57
N ARG A 289 8.53 4.57 0.50
CA ARG A 289 8.41 6.03 0.45
C ARG A 289 8.75 6.66 1.79
N PRO A 290 9.70 7.61 1.82
CA PRO A 290 10.17 8.21 3.07
C PRO A 290 9.05 8.80 3.92
N GLY A 291 8.11 9.52 3.31
CA GLY A 291 6.99 10.13 4.03
C GLY A 291 6.10 9.12 4.75
N LEU A 292 5.87 7.95 4.16
CA LEU A 292 5.03 6.91 4.76
C LEU A 292 5.73 6.18 5.91
N GLN A 293 7.08 6.07 5.88
CA GLN A 293 7.82 5.43 6.97
C GLN A 293 7.66 6.17 8.31
N LEU A 294 7.37 7.47 8.28
CA LEU A 294 7.17 8.27 9.49
C LEU A 294 6.09 7.71 10.40
N LEU A 295 4.99 7.15 9.84
CA LEU A 295 3.92 6.57 10.64
C LEU A 295 4.41 5.38 11.49
N LYS A 296 5.32 4.56 10.95
CA LYS A 296 5.91 3.40 11.63
C LYS A 296 7.01 3.79 12.61
N LEU A 297 7.78 4.84 12.28
CA LEU A 297 8.94 5.23 13.08
C LEU A 297 8.57 6.09 14.28
N ALA A 298 7.50 6.88 14.18
CA ALA A 298 7.08 7.78 15.23
C ALA A 298 6.81 7.09 16.58
N PRO A 299 6.16 5.91 16.67
CA PRO A 299 5.96 5.21 17.93
C PRO A 299 7.25 4.92 18.71
N ALA A 300 8.40 4.73 18.02
CA ALA A 300 9.67 4.46 18.67
C ALA A 300 10.11 5.56 19.66
N PHE A 301 9.56 6.76 19.54
CA PHE A 301 9.84 7.87 20.46
C PHE A 301 9.06 7.83 21.78
N LEU A 302 8.13 6.89 21.95
CA LEU A 302 7.30 6.79 23.15
C LEU A 302 7.90 5.91 24.25
N TRP A 303 8.81 5.00 23.93
CA TRP A 303 9.36 4.03 24.87
C TRP A 303 10.86 4.12 25.07
N GLU A 304 11.33 3.58 26.20
CA GLU A 304 12.73 3.40 26.55
C GLU A 304 13.01 1.91 26.84
N PRO A 305 14.20 1.36 26.52
CA PRO A 305 15.32 2.03 25.84
C PRO A 305 14.97 2.38 24.40
N ILE A 306 15.51 3.50 23.94
CA ILE A 306 15.25 3.93 22.56
C ILE A 306 15.90 2.96 21.57
N ASP A 307 15.21 2.69 20.47
CA ASP A 307 15.75 1.92 19.34
C ASP A 307 16.65 2.81 18.47
N PRO A 308 17.98 2.66 18.53
CA PRO A 308 18.89 3.51 17.77
C PRO A 308 18.76 3.32 16.25
N TYR A 309 18.34 2.14 15.79
CA TYR A 309 18.15 1.87 14.36
C TYR A 309 16.92 2.61 13.82
N LYS A 310 15.78 2.52 14.49
CA LYS A 310 14.58 3.28 14.13
C LYS A 310 14.82 4.79 14.20
N LEU A 311 15.59 5.23 15.20
CA LEU A 311 15.95 6.63 15.33
C LEU A 311 16.89 7.10 14.22
N MET A 312 17.90 6.29 13.86
CA MET A 312 18.77 6.54 12.73
C MET A 312 18.00 6.60 11.42
N GLU A 313 17.08 5.66 11.21
CA GLU A 313 16.19 5.65 10.04
C GLU A 313 15.36 6.94 9.98
N PHE A 314 14.71 7.34 11.08
CA PHE A 314 13.94 8.58 11.15
C PHE A 314 14.74 9.83 10.79
N VAL A 315 15.94 10.01 11.39
CA VAL A 315 16.75 11.21 11.13
C VAL A 315 17.39 11.21 9.74
N SER A 316 17.50 10.04 9.09
CA SER A 316 18.05 9.87 7.74
C SER A 316 17.01 10.01 6.63
N LEU A 317 15.70 10.04 6.95
CA LEU A 317 14.68 10.24 5.94
C LEU A 317 14.87 11.58 5.22
N PRO A 318 14.73 11.64 3.88
CA PRO A 318 14.81 12.89 3.13
C PRO A 318 13.63 13.83 3.39
N VAL A 319 12.48 13.29 3.84
CA VAL A 319 11.29 14.05 4.20
C VAL A 319 10.89 13.67 5.62
N LYS A 320 11.04 14.60 6.55
CA LYS A 320 10.85 14.36 8.00
C LYS A 320 10.49 15.64 8.74
N PRO A 321 9.79 15.56 9.89
CA PRO A 321 9.46 16.71 10.72
C PRO A 321 10.64 17.13 11.63
N LEU A 322 11.81 17.29 11.04
CA LEU A 322 13.05 17.67 11.73
C LEU A 322 13.93 18.47 10.77
N ASP A 323 14.53 19.56 11.26
CA ASP A 323 15.51 20.36 10.49
C ASP A 323 16.71 19.52 10.09
N GLU A 324 17.21 19.71 8.86
CA GLU A 324 18.26 18.86 8.27
C GLU A 324 19.61 19.02 8.96
N GLU A 325 19.97 20.25 9.41
CA GLU A 325 21.22 20.47 10.12
C GLU A 325 21.20 19.78 11.50
N LEU A 326 20.06 19.88 12.21
CA LEU A 326 19.86 19.16 13.47
C LEU A 326 19.86 17.64 13.27
N ALA A 327 19.17 17.14 12.23
CA ALA A 327 19.13 15.73 11.90
C ALA A 327 20.54 15.16 11.63
N THR A 328 21.37 15.91 10.90
CA THR A 328 22.76 15.55 10.63
C THR A 328 23.61 15.44 11.91
N VAL A 329 23.44 16.36 12.83
CA VAL A 329 24.15 16.32 14.13
C VAL A 329 23.72 15.08 14.93
N ILE A 330 22.43 14.81 15.00
CA ILE A 330 21.87 13.64 15.70
C ILE A 330 22.33 12.34 15.06
N ALA A 331 22.32 12.26 13.73
CA ALA A 331 22.79 11.07 13.01
C ALA A 331 24.26 10.75 13.29
N ARG A 332 25.12 11.78 13.38
CA ARG A 332 26.54 11.60 13.78
C ARG A 332 26.68 11.10 15.21
N LEU A 333 25.91 11.67 16.14
CA LEU A 333 25.91 11.21 17.52
C LEU A 333 25.50 9.74 17.63
N LEU A 334 24.43 9.35 16.96
CA LEU A 334 23.95 7.96 16.95
C LEU A 334 24.95 6.98 16.29
N ALA A 335 25.63 7.42 15.23
CA ALA A 335 26.64 6.59 14.57
C ALA A 335 27.85 6.32 15.44
N GLU A 336 28.24 7.27 16.28
CA GLU A 336 29.38 7.15 17.17
C GLU A 336 29.05 6.47 18.51
N MET A 337 27.90 6.80 19.07
CA MET A 337 27.39 6.36 20.35
C MET A 337 25.86 6.17 20.26
N PRO A 338 25.39 4.96 19.99
CA PRO A 338 23.99 4.66 19.75
C PRO A 338 23.17 4.68 21.05
N GLY A 339 22.91 5.86 21.56
CA GLY A 339 22.11 6.15 22.75
C GLY A 339 21.69 7.60 22.79
N MET A 340 21.02 8.01 23.86
CA MET A 340 20.51 9.38 24.04
C MET A 340 20.73 9.89 25.47
N ARG A 341 20.69 11.23 25.61
CA ARG A 341 20.70 11.93 26.90
C ARG A 341 22.00 11.76 27.72
N GLY A 342 23.04 11.14 27.16
CA GLY A 342 24.37 11.13 27.75
C GLY A 342 25.00 12.52 27.75
N GLU A 343 26.11 12.65 28.48
CA GLU A 343 26.86 13.92 28.61
C GLU A 343 27.29 14.48 27.24
N ARG A 344 27.84 13.62 26.37
CA ARG A 344 28.27 14.00 25.02
C ARG A 344 27.09 14.44 24.14
N TRP A 345 25.97 13.72 24.22
CA TRP A 345 24.73 14.11 23.54
C TRP A 345 24.31 15.53 23.95
N ASN A 346 24.18 15.74 25.26
CA ASN A 346 23.72 17.00 25.80
C ASN A 346 24.66 18.16 25.47
N ASN A 347 25.99 17.92 25.49
CA ASN A 347 26.99 18.91 25.15
C ASN A 347 26.89 19.29 23.68
N ARG A 348 26.87 18.28 22.77
CA ARG A 348 26.83 18.54 21.33
C ARG A 348 25.54 19.24 20.91
N ILE A 349 24.40 18.90 21.52
CA ILE A 349 23.13 19.60 21.26
C ILE A 349 23.17 21.04 21.76
N ARG A 350 23.80 21.30 22.91
CA ARG A 350 23.97 22.69 23.40
C ARG A 350 24.88 23.51 22.47
N GLU A 351 25.99 22.92 22.03
CA GLU A 351 26.91 23.55 21.06
C GLU A 351 26.16 23.86 19.75
N PHE A 352 25.41 22.89 19.20
CA PHE A 352 24.60 23.11 17.99
C PHE A 352 23.66 24.30 18.13
N PHE A 353 22.92 24.40 19.23
CA PHE A 353 21.99 25.52 19.42
C PHE A 353 22.71 26.86 19.65
N ALA A 354 23.88 26.88 20.29
CA ALA A 354 24.70 28.08 20.41
C ALA A 354 25.23 28.53 19.03
N GLU A 355 25.78 27.62 18.24
CA GLU A 355 26.21 27.89 16.87
C GLU A 355 25.06 28.36 15.97
N ALA A 356 23.86 27.76 16.15
CA ALA A 356 22.67 28.11 15.40
C ALA A 356 22.12 29.50 15.77
N GLU A 357 22.23 29.93 17.02
CA GLU A 357 21.87 31.30 17.44
C GLU A 357 22.70 32.35 16.71
N GLU A 358 24.00 32.11 16.55
CA GLU A 358 24.86 33.00 15.79
C GLU A 358 24.55 32.98 14.30
N ARG A 359 24.50 31.79 13.68
CA ARG A 359 24.24 31.62 12.24
C ARG A 359 22.87 32.12 11.80
N TRP A 360 21.82 31.87 12.60
CA TRP A 360 20.43 32.20 12.27
C TRP A 360 19.95 33.46 13.00
N SER A 361 20.86 34.34 13.40
CA SER A 361 20.54 35.61 14.07
C SER A 361 19.48 36.44 13.31
N GLN A 362 19.49 36.35 11.96
CA GLN A 362 18.50 36.99 11.10
C GLN A 362 17.24 36.12 10.86
N GLN A 363 17.18 34.91 11.40
CA GLN A 363 16.10 33.94 11.21
C GLN A 363 15.54 33.40 12.56
N PRO A 364 15.09 34.25 13.47
CA PRO A 364 14.67 33.82 14.83
C PRO A 364 13.49 32.85 14.80
N LYS A 365 12.63 32.94 13.78
CA LYS A 365 11.49 31.99 13.61
C LYS A 365 11.99 30.57 13.31
N ARG A 366 13.02 30.41 12.48
CA ARG A 366 13.65 29.12 12.19
C ARG A 366 14.24 28.50 13.45
N LEU A 367 15.02 29.26 14.20
CA LEU A 367 15.62 28.79 15.45
C LEU A 367 14.54 28.31 16.45
N ALA A 368 13.48 29.10 16.62
CA ALA A 368 12.37 28.73 17.51
C ALA A 368 11.66 27.45 17.05
N GLU A 369 11.49 27.27 15.73
CA GLU A 369 10.90 26.06 15.15
C GLU A 369 11.77 24.84 15.39
N VAL A 370 13.07 24.93 15.10
CA VAL A 370 14.02 23.83 15.30
C VAL A 370 14.11 23.42 16.77
N ARG A 371 14.05 24.40 17.72
CA ARG A 371 13.97 24.09 19.16
C ARG A 371 12.67 23.35 19.51
N ARG A 372 11.52 23.74 18.92
CA ARG A 372 10.23 23.04 19.12
C ARG A 372 10.29 21.61 18.60
N GLN A 373 10.86 21.39 17.41
CA GLN A 373 11.05 20.06 16.84
C GLN A 373 11.92 19.18 17.73
N TYR A 374 13.07 19.68 18.18
CA TYR A 374 13.94 18.97 19.12
C TYR A 374 13.21 18.59 20.41
N ASN A 375 12.54 19.55 21.03
CA ASN A 375 11.80 19.29 22.26
C ASN A 375 10.69 18.26 22.07
N PHE A 376 9.95 18.34 20.97
CA PHE A 376 8.87 17.41 20.68
C PHE A 376 9.36 15.96 20.51
N TRP A 377 10.45 15.75 19.77
CA TRP A 377 10.92 14.40 19.45
C TRP A 377 11.87 13.83 20.53
N PHE A 378 12.73 14.64 21.11
CA PHE A 378 13.85 14.17 21.94
C PHE A 378 13.71 14.47 23.44
N VAL A 379 12.91 15.45 23.84
CA VAL A 379 12.75 15.82 25.27
C VAL A 379 11.44 15.30 25.89
N ARG A 380 10.58 14.69 25.10
CA ARG A 380 9.30 14.14 25.57
C ARG A 380 9.46 13.04 26.63
N THR A 381 8.37 12.82 27.40
CA THR A 381 8.25 11.69 28.32
C THR A 381 8.28 10.39 27.53
N ARG A 382 8.95 9.37 28.07
CA ARG A 382 9.01 7.99 27.58
C ARG A 382 8.62 7.04 28.66
N TYR A 383 8.15 5.88 28.24
CA TYR A 383 7.66 4.80 29.10
C TYR A 383 8.58 3.59 28.96
N GLU A 384 8.72 2.77 30.00
CA GLU A 384 9.45 1.52 29.86
C GLU A 384 8.72 0.58 28.89
N LEU A 385 9.46 -0.30 28.17
CA LEU A 385 8.86 -1.25 27.22
C LEU A 385 7.83 -2.18 27.86
N SER A 386 7.93 -2.41 29.17
CA SER A 386 6.97 -3.18 29.98
C SER A 386 5.71 -2.40 30.35
N GLU A 387 5.72 -1.08 30.19
CA GLU A 387 4.64 -0.20 30.58
C GLU A 387 3.74 0.16 29.38
N LYS A 388 2.51 0.58 29.69
CA LYS A 388 1.59 1.14 28.70
C LYS A 388 1.79 2.65 28.58
N ALA A 389 1.84 3.16 27.34
CA ALA A 389 1.83 4.59 27.09
C ALA A 389 0.38 5.11 27.15
N PRO A 390 0.10 6.23 27.84
CA PRO A 390 -1.21 6.85 27.85
C PRO A 390 -1.68 7.21 26.43
N LYS A 391 -2.95 6.92 26.13
CA LYS A 391 -3.59 7.20 24.85
C LYS A 391 -3.42 8.67 24.43
N GLU A 392 -3.52 9.60 25.39
CA GLU A 392 -3.35 11.03 25.12
C GLU A 392 -1.96 11.38 24.54
N ASP A 393 -0.89 10.74 25.03
CA ASP A 393 0.47 11.00 24.52
C ASP A 393 0.71 10.37 23.15
N ILE A 394 0.06 9.23 22.88
CA ILE A 394 0.01 8.62 21.56
C ILE A 394 -0.73 9.54 20.57
N LEU A 395 -1.91 10.05 20.97
CA LEU A 395 -2.69 10.99 20.17
C LEU A 395 -1.93 12.29 19.86
N LYS A 396 -1.19 12.84 20.83
CA LYS A 396 -0.34 14.04 20.60
C LYS A 396 0.69 13.77 19.50
N LEU A 397 1.26 12.56 19.44
CA LEU A 397 2.24 12.18 18.44
C LEU A 397 1.63 12.17 17.02
N PHE A 398 0.51 11.46 16.83
CA PHE A 398 -0.11 11.33 15.50
C PHE A 398 -0.82 12.61 15.05
N ARG A 399 -1.41 13.38 15.96
CA ARG A 399 -1.95 14.71 15.66
C ARG A 399 -0.86 15.71 15.23
N TYR A 400 0.37 15.57 15.78
CA TYR A 400 1.52 16.35 15.30
C TYR A 400 1.90 15.95 13.89
N LEU A 401 2.04 14.64 13.60
CA LEU A 401 2.36 14.13 12.26
C LEU A 401 1.31 14.55 11.23
N MET A 402 0.03 14.41 11.56
CA MET A 402 -1.08 14.80 10.69
C MET A 402 -0.99 16.29 10.30
N ARG A 403 -0.81 17.18 11.27
CA ARG A 403 -0.70 18.63 11.00
C ARG A 403 0.56 18.97 10.22
N TRP A 404 1.69 18.35 10.57
CA TRP A 404 2.94 18.56 9.87
C TRP A 404 2.86 18.08 8.41
N ALA A 405 2.33 16.88 8.17
CA ALA A 405 2.22 16.32 6.82
C ALA A 405 1.39 17.21 5.90
N ARG A 406 0.25 17.73 6.39
CA ARG A 406 -0.57 18.67 5.64
C ARG A 406 0.18 19.97 5.31
N LYS A 407 0.83 20.57 6.30
CA LYS A 407 1.61 21.79 6.10
C LYS A 407 2.76 21.59 5.11
N ALA A 408 3.50 20.49 5.26
CA ALA A 408 4.61 20.18 4.37
C ALA A 408 4.15 19.90 2.93
N TYR A 409 2.96 19.31 2.76
CA TYR A 409 2.35 19.18 1.43
C TYR A 409 1.97 20.53 0.83
N GLU A 410 1.35 21.42 1.60
CA GLU A 410 0.98 22.78 1.17
C GLU A 410 2.22 23.60 0.75
N GLU A 411 3.36 23.42 1.42
CA GLU A 411 4.65 24.07 1.11
C GLU A 411 5.40 23.43 -0.05
N GLY A 412 5.33 22.10 -0.20
CA GLY A 412 6.08 21.30 -1.20
C GLY A 412 5.34 21.05 -2.52
N GLY A 413 4.04 21.27 -2.56
CA GLY A 413 3.17 21.10 -3.72
C GLY A 413 3.01 19.64 -4.15
N GLU A 414 2.55 19.44 -5.39
CA GLU A 414 2.16 18.15 -5.97
C GLU A 414 3.27 17.07 -5.95
N LYS A 415 4.53 17.45 -5.84
CA LYS A 415 5.67 16.52 -5.78
C LYS A 415 5.71 15.66 -4.50
N GLN A 416 4.89 15.97 -3.50
CA GLN A 416 4.90 15.30 -2.19
C GLN A 416 3.56 14.63 -1.86
N GLN A 417 2.90 14.03 -2.83
CA GLN A 417 1.62 13.30 -2.68
C GLN A 417 1.62 12.28 -1.53
N SER A 418 2.77 11.64 -1.23
CA SER A 418 2.90 10.72 -0.11
C SER A 418 2.59 11.36 1.26
N LEU A 419 2.69 12.70 1.38
CA LEU A 419 2.33 13.42 2.61
C LEU A 419 0.82 13.53 2.81
N LEU A 420 0.03 13.57 1.73
CA LEU A 420 -1.44 13.48 1.84
C LEU A 420 -1.87 12.10 2.34
N VAL A 421 -1.22 11.05 1.85
CA VAL A 421 -1.47 9.68 2.32
C VAL A 421 -1.08 9.55 3.80
N LEU A 422 0.09 10.07 4.20
CA LEU A 422 0.49 10.11 5.61
C LEU A 422 -0.51 10.88 6.47
N HIS A 423 -1.00 12.03 5.98
CA HIS A 423 -2.03 12.83 6.65
C HIS A 423 -3.31 12.02 6.87
N ALA A 424 -3.80 11.34 5.82
CA ALA A 424 -5.00 10.51 5.89
C ALA A 424 -4.83 9.32 6.85
N GLN A 425 -3.70 8.61 6.77
CA GLN A 425 -3.39 7.51 7.68
C GLN A 425 -3.26 7.96 9.14
N ALA A 426 -2.58 9.09 9.39
CA ALA A 426 -2.46 9.64 10.74
C ALA A 426 -3.82 10.10 11.29
N ARG A 427 -4.72 10.63 10.43
CA ARG A 427 -6.10 10.99 10.80
C ARG A 427 -6.90 9.74 11.16
N GLN A 428 -6.91 8.72 10.32
CA GLN A 428 -7.59 7.45 10.59
C GLN A 428 -7.14 6.82 11.91
N LEU A 429 -5.82 6.81 12.14
CA LEU A 429 -5.28 6.28 13.40
C LEU A 429 -5.69 7.12 14.61
N THR A 430 -5.78 8.45 14.46
CA THR A 430 -6.23 9.36 15.52
C THR A 430 -7.72 9.13 15.85
N GLU A 431 -8.57 9.04 14.84
CA GLU A 431 -10.00 8.76 14.97
C GLU A 431 -10.23 7.40 15.64
N TRP A 432 -9.50 6.38 15.22
CA TRP A 432 -9.58 5.05 15.82
C TRP A 432 -9.13 5.05 17.29
N LEU A 433 -8.00 5.70 17.61
CA LEU A 433 -7.50 5.84 18.99
C LEU A 433 -8.50 6.60 19.88
N ASP A 434 -9.13 7.66 19.39
CA ASP A 434 -10.16 8.41 20.14
C ASP A 434 -11.37 7.52 20.46
N TYR A 435 -11.71 6.58 19.58
CA TYR A 435 -12.84 5.65 19.74
C TYR A 435 -12.53 4.46 20.70
N LEU A 436 -11.25 4.04 20.81
CA LEU A 436 -10.86 2.92 21.65
C LEU A 436 -11.20 3.18 23.12
N PRO A 437 -11.75 2.17 23.85
CA PRO A 437 -12.04 2.31 25.28
C PRO A 437 -10.77 2.28 26.15
N GLU A 438 -9.67 1.71 25.66
CA GLU A 438 -8.40 1.60 26.36
C GLU A 438 -7.76 2.98 26.57
N GLU A 439 -7.46 3.33 27.83
CA GLU A 439 -6.81 4.61 28.18
C GLU A 439 -5.28 4.59 27.99
N ALA A 440 -4.69 3.41 27.82
CA ALA A 440 -3.25 3.25 27.58
C ALA A 440 -2.96 1.99 26.77
N LEU A 441 -1.94 2.03 25.92
CA LEU A 441 -1.56 0.94 25.01
C LEU A 441 -0.12 0.49 25.25
N THR A 442 0.13 -0.82 25.08
CA THR A 442 1.48 -1.39 24.99
C THR A 442 2.15 -1.07 23.64
N PRO A 443 3.49 -1.20 23.52
CA PRO A 443 4.19 -1.07 22.24
C PRO A 443 3.60 -1.99 21.16
N LEU A 444 3.27 -3.24 21.51
CA LEU A 444 2.74 -4.22 20.56
C LEU A 444 1.32 -3.89 20.09
N GLU A 445 0.45 -3.46 21.01
CA GLU A 445 -0.90 -3.02 20.66
C GLU A 445 -0.86 -1.85 19.69
N LEU A 446 -0.03 -0.83 19.99
CA LEU A 446 0.13 0.32 19.09
C LEU A 446 0.74 -0.08 17.72
N GLU A 447 1.74 -0.96 17.71
CA GLU A 447 2.33 -1.45 16.46
C GLU A 447 1.30 -2.16 15.58
N ARG A 448 0.41 -2.95 16.18
CA ARG A 448 -0.69 -3.63 15.46
C ARG A 448 -1.66 -2.62 14.84
N LEU A 449 -2.06 -1.59 15.58
CA LEU A 449 -2.92 -0.52 15.06
C LEU A 449 -2.24 0.22 13.88
N VAL A 450 -0.99 0.64 14.06
CA VAL A 450 -0.21 1.30 13.02
C VAL A 450 -0.08 0.41 11.78
N ARG A 451 0.18 -0.89 11.94
CA ARG A 451 0.31 -1.84 10.83
C ARG A 451 -0.98 -1.97 10.03
N LYS A 452 -2.14 -1.98 10.67
CA LYS A 452 -3.44 -2.06 9.99
C LYS A 452 -3.71 -0.80 9.15
N VAL A 453 -3.42 0.38 9.68
CA VAL A 453 -3.59 1.66 8.97
C VAL A 453 -2.51 1.88 7.90
N TYR A 454 -1.31 1.36 8.11
CA TYR A 454 -0.17 1.50 7.20
C TYR A 454 -0.31 0.67 5.92
N GLN A 455 -1.43 0.16 5.56
CA GLN A 455 -1.58 -0.58 4.30
C GLN A 455 -1.00 0.24 3.13
N PRO A 456 -0.40 -0.43 2.13
CA PRO A 456 0.15 0.28 0.99
C PRO A 456 -0.97 1.07 0.31
N SER A 457 -0.98 2.38 0.55
CA SER A 457 -1.89 3.26 -0.15
C SER A 457 -1.27 3.60 -1.50
N PRO A 458 -2.02 3.47 -2.59
CA PRO A 458 -1.53 3.88 -3.90
C PRO A 458 -1.23 5.37 -3.89
N VAL A 459 -0.10 5.75 -4.47
CA VAL A 459 0.32 7.14 -4.60
C VAL A 459 0.61 7.44 -6.06
N GLN A 460 0.06 8.51 -6.54
CA GLN A 460 0.36 9.07 -7.85
C GLN A 460 1.67 9.87 -7.79
N PHE A 461 2.64 9.57 -8.65
CA PHE A 461 3.89 10.34 -8.68
C PHE A 461 3.73 11.69 -9.36
N ARG A 462 2.92 11.70 -10.40
CA ARG A 462 2.56 12.87 -11.18
C ARG A 462 1.07 12.84 -11.46
N PRO A 463 0.40 13.98 -11.54
CA PRO A 463 -0.97 14.03 -12.05
C PRO A 463 -0.98 13.59 -13.53
N ARG A 464 -2.14 13.16 -14.00
CA ARG A 464 -2.36 12.93 -15.42
C ARG A 464 -2.18 14.24 -16.17
N GLU A 465 -1.35 14.23 -17.21
CA GLU A 465 -1.06 15.40 -18.03
C GLU A 465 -1.90 15.38 -19.31
N GLU A 466 -2.24 16.56 -19.83
CA GLU A 466 -2.99 16.70 -21.07
C GLU A 466 -2.22 16.09 -22.25
N GLY A 467 -2.92 15.34 -23.10
CA GLY A 467 -2.33 14.64 -24.24
C GLY A 467 -1.80 13.24 -23.93
N SER A 468 -1.89 12.78 -22.67
CA SER A 468 -1.60 11.39 -22.36
C SER A 468 -2.64 10.45 -22.98
N PRO A 469 -2.29 9.19 -23.31
CA PRO A 469 -3.26 8.18 -23.77
C PRO A 469 -4.37 7.96 -22.72
N ASP A 470 -5.59 7.67 -23.21
CA ASP A 470 -6.65 7.23 -22.32
C ASP A 470 -6.31 5.89 -21.71
N SER A 471 -6.67 5.70 -20.44
CA SER A 471 -6.34 4.47 -19.71
C SER A 471 -7.48 4.01 -18.81
N VAL A 472 -7.62 2.69 -18.71
CA VAL A 472 -8.47 1.98 -17.76
C VAL A 472 -7.62 0.99 -16.97
N HIS A 473 -8.04 0.68 -15.73
CA HIS A 473 -7.27 -0.22 -14.86
C HIS A 473 -7.78 -1.66 -14.88
N HIS A 474 -9.00 -1.87 -15.38
CA HIS A 474 -9.62 -3.18 -15.44
C HIS A 474 -10.30 -3.41 -16.80
N ALA A 475 -10.29 -4.66 -17.27
CA ALA A 475 -10.86 -5.03 -18.56
C ALA A 475 -12.37 -4.74 -18.65
N ALA A 476 -13.11 -4.90 -17.57
CA ALA A 476 -14.56 -4.60 -17.52
C ALA A 476 -14.88 -3.09 -17.48
N ALA A 477 -13.88 -2.22 -17.34
CA ALA A 477 -14.07 -0.77 -17.33
C ALA A 477 -14.13 -0.15 -18.75
N VAL A 478 -14.01 -0.96 -19.82
CA VAL A 478 -14.21 -0.54 -21.20
C VAL A 478 -15.72 -0.58 -21.50
N ALA A 479 -16.40 0.54 -21.25
CA ALA A 479 -17.88 0.58 -21.33
C ALA A 479 -18.42 0.72 -22.77
N THR A 480 -17.61 1.19 -23.71
CA THR A 480 -18.00 1.39 -25.11
C THR A 480 -16.92 0.81 -26.05
N PRO A 481 -17.28 0.51 -27.32
CA PRO A 481 -16.33 0.05 -28.32
C PRO A 481 -15.16 0.99 -28.52
N VAL A 482 -13.98 0.41 -28.80
CA VAL A 482 -12.73 1.13 -29.05
C VAL A 482 -12.09 0.66 -30.35
N GLU A 483 -11.43 1.59 -31.08
CA GLU A 483 -10.70 1.25 -32.29
C GLU A 483 -9.47 0.38 -31.99
N GLU A 484 -8.64 0.83 -31.05
CA GLU A 484 -7.38 0.16 -30.70
C GLU A 484 -7.21 0.05 -29.19
N LEU A 485 -6.78 -1.09 -28.72
CA LEU A 485 -6.49 -1.37 -27.29
C LEU A 485 -5.06 -1.87 -27.14
N LEU A 486 -4.30 -1.30 -26.21
CA LEU A 486 -3.03 -1.82 -25.73
C LEU A 486 -3.22 -2.36 -24.32
N TRP A 487 -3.10 -3.69 -24.15
CA TRP A 487 -3.14 -4.34 -22.85
C TRP A 487 -1.72 -4.46 -22.30
N TRP A 488 -1.40 -3.56 -21.39
CA TRP A 488 -0.13 -3.54 -20.70
C TRP A 488 -0.05 -4.63 -19.65
N ASP A 489 1.13 -5.25 -19.50
CA ASP A 489 1.40 -6.30 -18.50
C ASP A 489 0.39 -7.46 -18.58
N PHE A 490 0.36 -8.12 -19.76
CA PHE A 490 -0.52 -9.25 -20.04
C PHE A 490 -0.05 -10.51 -19.30
N THR A 491 -0.08 -10.43 -17.95
CA THR A 491 0.34 -11.48 -17.00
C THR A 491 -0.82 -11.84 -16.08
N GLU A 492 -0.66 -12.93 -15.31
CA GLU A 492 -1.65 -13.36 -14.33
C GLU A 492 -1.60 -12.43 -13.11
N ASN A 493 -2.56 -11.51 -13.02
CA ASN A 493 -2.66 -10.55 -11.92
C ASN A 493 -3.73 -10.93 -10.89
N GLU A 494 -4.68 -11.77 -11.26
CA GLU A 494 -5.82 -12.18 -10.44
C GLU A 494 -5.91 -13.71 -10.38
N PRO A 495 -5.47 -14.33 -9.27
CA PRO A 495 -5.58 -15.78 -9.12
C PRO A 495 -7.05 -16.21 -8.99
N PRO A 496 -7.42 -17.38 -9.53
CA PRO A 496 -8.78 -17.89 -9.41
C PRO A 496 -9.16 -18.17 -7.96
N ALA A 497 -10.43 -17.94 -7.63
CA ALA A 497 -10.99 -18.27 -6.33
C ALA A 497 -11.19 -19.80 -6.21
N PHE A 498 -10.73 -20.39 -5.13
CA PHE A 498 -10.87 -21.84 -4.90
C PHE A 498 -11.72 -22.18 -3.68
N PHE A 499 -11.83 -21.29 -2.72
CA PHE A 499 -12.44 -21.58 -1.43
C PHE A 499 -13.60 -20.63 -1.14
N SER A 500 -14.67 -21.20 -0.56
CA SER A 500 -15.72 -20.42 0.09
C SER A 500 -15.43 -20.30 1.58
N ARG A 501 -15.79 -19.17 2.19
CA ARG A 501 -15.74 -18.99 3.65
C ARG A 501 -16.84 -19.74 4.39
N TRP A 502 -17.84 -20.24 3.65
CA TRP A 502 -18.99 -20.98 4.15
C TRP A 502 -18.86 -22.48 3.89
N TYR A 503 -19.29 -23.29 4.84
CA TYR A 503 -19.35 -24.73 4.66
C TYR A 503 -20.52 -25.11 3.74
N ARG A 504 -20.40 -26.25 3.07
CA ARG A 504 -21.42 -26.72 2.13
C ARG A 504 -22.81 -26.82 2.76
N HIS A 505 -22.93 -27.37 3.97
CA HIS A 505 -24.20 -27.52 4.66
C HIS A 505 -24.83 -26.16 5.04
N GLU A 506 -24.02 -25.13 5.32
CA GLU A 506 -24.50 -23.76 5.56
C GLU A 506 -25.05 -23.14 4.28
N MET A 507 -24.35 -23.30 3.17
CA MET A 507 -24.80 -22.85 1.86
C MET A 507 -26.08 -23.57 1.43
N ASP A 508 -26.15 -24.90 1.59
CA ASP A 508 -27.33 -25.70 1.27
C ASP A 508 -28.54 -25.24 2.10
N TRP A 509 -28.37 -24.91 3.37
CA TRP A 509 -29.40 -24.40 4.26
C TRP A 509 -29.92 -23.01 3.81
N LEU A 510 -29.04 -22.11 3.39
CA LEU A 510 -29.38 -20.79 2.85
C LEU A 510 -30.08 -20.91 1.50
N VAL A 511 -29.61 -21.72 0.58
CA VAL A 511 -30.22 -21.98 -0.73
C VAL A 511 -31.63 -22.56 -0.60
N ALA A 512 -31.84 -23.47 0.35
CA ALA A 512 -33.19 -24.00 0.63
C ALA A 512 -34.21 -22.91 1.05
N ARG A 513 -33.72 -21.73 1.47
CA ARG A 513 -34.53 -20.54 1.82
C ARG A 513 -34.55 -19.47 0.74
N GLY A 514 -34.04 -19.79 -0.47
CA GLY A 514 -34.00 -18.88 -1.60
C GLY A 514 -32.88 -17.84 -1.52
N LEU A 515 -31.92 -18.02 -0.62
CA LEU A 515 -30.80 -17.11 -0.44
C LEU A 515 -29.57 -17.64 -1.18
N ALA A 516 -28.99 -16.83 -2.03
CA ALA A 516 -27.78 -17.16 -2.77
C ALA A 516 -26.60 -16.34 -2.26
N LEU A 517 -25.52 -17.02 -1.85
CA LEU A 517 -24.24 -16.40 -1.57
C LEU A 517 -23.33 -16.44 -2.80
N GLU A 518 -22.31 -15.61 -2.80
CA GLU A 518 -21.21 -15.72 -3.76
C GLU A 518 -20.49 -17.07 -3.58
N ASN A 519 -20.09 -17.68 -4.69
CA ASN A 519 -19.31 -18.91 -4.68
C ASN A 519 -18.15 -18.82 -5.68
N PRO A 520 -17.08 -19.62 -5.49
CA PRO A 520 -15.88 -19.58 -6.34
C PRO A 520 -16.17 -19.79 -7.83
N ASP A 521 -17.11 -20.65 -8.18
CA ASP A 521 -17.48 -20.90 -9.57
C ASP A 521 -18.07 -19.66 -10.26
N ARG A 522 -19.00 -18.97 -9.58
CA ARG A 522 -19.58 -17.71 -10.09
C ARG A 522 -18.53 -16.62 -10.19
N LEU A 523 -17.67 -16.47 -9.17
CA LEU A 523 -16.57 -15.50 -9.18
C LEU A 523 -15.64 -15.74 -10.37
N ASN A 524 -15.20 -16.98 -10.58
CA ASN A 524 -14.30 -17.31 -11.68
C ASN A 524 -14.94 -17.12 -13.06
N ARG A 525 -16.23 -17.45 -13.20
CA ARG A 525 -16.97 -17.19 -14.46
C ARG A 525 -17.14 -15.70 -14.71
N ARG A 526 -17.39 -14.91 -13.67
CA ARG A 526 -17.44 -13.44 -13.78
C ARG A 526 -16.09 -12.85 -14.20
N HIS A 527 -14.98 -13.25 -13.55
CA HIS A 527 -13.64 -12.82 -13.93
C HIS A 527 -13.33 -13.15 -15.38
N LEU A 528 -13.62 -14.38 -15.81
CA LEU A 528 -13.40 -14.77 -17.19
C LEU A 528 -14.23 -13.94 -18.18
N TRP A 529 -15.48 -13.62 -17.85
CA TRP A 529 -16.33 -12.73 -18.66
C TRP A 529 -15.71 -11.32 -18.75
N GLN A 530 -15.34 -10.75 -17.61
CA GLN A 530 -14.75 -9.41 -17.51
C GLN A 530 -13.46 -9.29 -18.32
N GLN A 531 -12.58 -10.28 -18.24
CA GLN A 531 -11.33 -10.32 -19.03
C GLN A 531 -11.58 -10.40 -20.53
N ARG A 532 -12.57 -11.19 -20.96
CA ARG A 532 -12.96 -11.29 -22.37
C ARG A 532 -13.66 -10.03 -22.87
N TRP A 533 -14.32 -9.29 -21.98
CA TRP A 533 -15.13 -8.13 -22.33
C TRP A 533 -14.30 -7.06 -23.06
N ALA A 534 -13.13 -6.70 -22.56
CA ALA A 534 -12.25 -5.73 -23.22
C ALA A 534 -11.89 -6.15 -24.66
N ILE A 535 -11.61 -7.43 -24.88
CA ILE A 535 -11.27 -7.95 -26.21
C ILE A 535 -12.45 -7.81 -27.17
N TRP A 536 -13.68 -8.08 -26.71
CA TRP A 536 -14.90 -7.94 -27.52
C TRP A 536 -15.24 -6.48 -27.88
N GLN A 537 -14.71 -5.50 -27.14
CA GLN A 537 -14.92 -4.09 -27.44
C GLN A 537 -13.95 -3.52 -28.49
N VAL A 538 -12.93 -4.28 -28.91
CA VAL A 538 -11.91 -3.80 -29.86
C VAL A 538 -12.34 -4.05 -31.30
N HIS A 539 -12.30 -3.01 -32.14
CA HIS A 539 -12.69 -3.13 -33.54
C HIS A 539 -11.54 -3.34 -34.50
N LYS A 540 -10.40 -2.63 -34.31
CA LYS A 540 -9.34 -2.58 -35.31
C LYS A 540 -8.06 -3.30 -34.89
N ARG A 541 -7.57 -3.03 -33.67
CA ARG A 541 -6.26 -3.57 -33.23
C ARG A 541 -6.20 -3.83 -31.73
N LEU A 542 -5.75 -5.03 -31.38
CA LEU A 542 -5.42 -5.41 -30.03
C LEU A 542 -3.91 -5.70 -29.91
N VAL A 543 -3.24 -4.98 -29.00
CA VAL A 543 -1.80 -5.18 -28.69
C VAL A 543 -1.69 -5.74 -27.26
N LEU A 544 -1.22 -6.97 -27.14
CA LEU A 544 -0.97 -7.63 -25.85
C LEU A 544 0.52 -7.53 -25.52
N VAL A 545 0.88 -6.86 -24.45
CA VAL A 545 2.28 -6.68 -24.02
C VAL A 545 2.61 -7.66 -22.91
N LEU A 546 3.45 -8.67 -23.22
CA LEU A 546 3.82 -9.75 -22.32
C LEU A 546 5.30 -9.64 -21.93
N PRO A 547 5.65 -9.14 -20.73
CA PRO A 547 6.98 -9.27 -20.19
C PRO A 547 7.25 -10.74 -19.77
N GLU A 548 8.44 -11.27 -20.06
CA GLU A 548 8.83 -12.64 -19.70
C GLU A 548 9.35 -12.70 -18.25
N THR A 549 9.96 -11.60 -17.78
CA THR A 549 10.47 -11.51 -16.38
C THR A 549 10.18 -10.14 -15.75
N ASP A 550 9.93 -10.15 -14.44
CA ASP A 550 9.87 -8.95 -13.60
C ASP A 550 10.71 -9.14 -12.33
N HIS A 551 11.51 -8.14 -11.95
CA HIS A 551 12.44 -8.19 -10.80
C HIS A 551 13.31 -9.47 -10.75
N GLY A 552 13.62 -10.06 -11.90
CA GLY A 552 14.41 -11.29 -12.01
C GLY A 552 13.60 -12.59 -11.82
N ALA A 553 12.31 -12.51 -11.54
CA ALA A 553 11.39 -13.64 -11.51
C ALA A 553 10.69 -13.81 -12.87
N ALA A 554 10.36 -15.04 -13.25
CA ALA A 554 9.56 -15.31 -14.44
C ALA A 554 8.11 -14.86 -14.20
N CYS A 555 7.54 -14.14 -15.16
CA CYS A 555 6.13 -13.76 -15.14
C CYS A 555 5.25 -14.94 -15.59
N LEU A 556 4.13 -15.15 -14.90
CA LEU A 556 3.10 -16.08 -15.36
C LEU A 556 2.24 -15.35 -16.41
N PRO A 557 2.13 -15.89 -17.64
CA PRO A 557 1.30 -15.26 -18.67
C PRO A 557 -0.18 -15.25 -18.26
N HIS A 558 -0.90 -14.27 -18.74
CA HIS A 558 -2.34 -14.19 -18.56
C HIS A 558 -3.06 -15.44 -19.05
N PRO A 559 -4.09 -15.98 -18.35
CA PRO A 559 -4.79 -17.22 -18.73
C PRO A 559 -5.30 -17.22 -20.17
N LEU A 560 -5.76 -16.07 -20.68
CA LEU A 560 -6.21 -15.90 -22.07
C LEU A 560 -5.13 -16.21 -23.12
N LEU A 561 -3.83 -16.25 -22.76
CA LEU A 561 -2.78 -16.70 -23.67
C LEU A 561 -2.95 -18.18 -24.03
N SER A 562 -3.43 -19.02 -23.11
CA SER A 562 -3.75 -20.42 -23.40
C SER A 562 -4.93 -20.53 -24.37
N GLU A 563 -5.97 -19.71 -24.18
CA GLU A 563 -7.11 -19.67 -25.13
C GLU A 563 -6.66 -19.17 -26.51
N LEU A 564 -5.79 -18.17 -26.56
CA LEU A 564 -5.17 -17.67 -27.79
C LEU A 564 -4.35 -18.76 -28.50
N SER A 565 -3.58 -19.54 -27.74
CA SER A 565 -2.79 -20.66 -28.27
C SER A 565 -3.66 -21.75 -28.88
N VAL A 566 -4.79 -22.06 -28.24
CA VAL A 566 -5.76 -23.02 -28.76
C VAL A 566 -6.49 -22.45 -29.99
N ALA A 567 -6.90 -21.18 -29.95
CA ALA A 567 -7.58 -20.51 -31.05
C ALA A 567 -6.77 -20.57 -32.36
N PHE A 568 -5.45 -20.43 -32.29
CA PHE A 568 -4.56 -20.42 -33.46
C PHE A 568 -3.74 -21.70 -33.63
N SER A 569 -4.20 -22.84 -33.13
CA SER A 569 -3.49 -24.13 -33.19
C SER A 569 -3.61 -24.86 -34.52
N LEU A 570 -4.33 -24.31 -35.52
CA LEU A 570 -4.54 -24.98 -36.81
C LEU A 570 -3.27 -25.07 -37.70
N SER A 571 -2.29 -24.19 -37.48
CA SER A 571 -1.02 -24.20 -38.19
C SER A 571 0.15 -24.47 -37.24
N SER A 572 1.23 -25.07 -37.75
CA SER A 572 2.47 -25.29 -36.99
C SER A 572 3.16 -23.99 -36.57
N GLU A 573 2.87 -22.88 -37.25
CA GLU A 573 3.37 -21.54 -36.94
C GLU A 573 2.55 -20.86 -35.86
N GLY A 574 1.28 -21.28 -35.66
CA GLY A 574 0.43 -20.89 -34.53
C GLY A 574 0.55 -19.41 -34.13
N LEU A 575 0.97 -19.20 -32.89
CA LEU A 575 1.16 -17.86 -32.31
C LEU A 575 2.34 -17.09 -32.91
N ASP A 576 3.30 -17.73 -33.61
CA ASP A 576 4.53 -17.06 -34.07
C ASP A 576 4.20 -15.95 -35.09
N LYS A 577 3.12 -16.08 -35.85
CA LYS A 577 2.70 -15.07 -36.83
C LYS A 577 2.18 -13.77 -36.21
N ILE A 578 1.62 -13.86 -35.02
CA ILE A 578 1.10 -12.71 -34.26
C ILE A 578 2.04 -12.29 -33.13
N SER A 579 3.14 -13.03 -32.89
CA SER A 579 4.12 -12.76 -31.83
C SER A 579 5.29 -11.96 -32.38
N PHE A 580 5.64 -10.89 -31.69
CA PHE A 580 6.69 -9.97 -32.07
C PHE A 580 7.62 -9.71 -30.89
N ARG A 581 8.88 -9.39 -31.20
CA ARG A 581 9.88 -8.94 -30.23
C ARG A 581 10.34 -7.51 -30.58
N PRO A 582 10.89 -6.74 -29.63
CA PRO A 582 11.53 -5.47 -29.92
C PRO A 582 12.47 -5.56 -31.13
N GLY A 583 12.47 -4.53 -31.98
CA GLY A 583 13.25 -4.50 -33.22
C GLY A 583 12.60 -5.17 -34.44
N GLN A 584 11.55 -5.98 -34.28
CA GLN A 584 10.79 -6.54 -35.39
C GLN A 584 9.72 -5.57 -35.90
N THR A 585 9.49 -5.56 -37.21
CA THR A 585 8.45 -4.73 -37.81
C THR A 585 7.06 -5.19 -37.33
N LEU A 586 6.31 -4.25 -36.77
CA LEU A 586 4.94 -4.48 -36.32
C LEU A 586 3.97 -4.12 -37.46
N PRO A 587 3.13 -5.06 -37.92
CA PRO A 587 2.16 -4.75 -38.97
C PRO A 587 1.24 -3.62 -38.54
N GLY A 588 1.13 -2.58 -39.43
CA GLY A 588 0.29 -1.42 -39.17
C GLY A 588 0.88 -0.37 -38.22
N ILE A 589 2.08 -0.57 -37.67
CA ILE A 589 2.83 0.43 -36.91
C ILE A 589 4.11 0.76 -37.69
N THR A 590 4.18 1.97 -38.21
CA THR A 590 5.12 2.31 -39.28
C THR A 590 6.54 2.59 -38.82
N LYS A 591 6.71 3.04 -37.57
CA LYS A 591 8.03 3.40 -37.03
C LYS A 591 8.32 2.58 -35.79
N LEU A 592 9.54 2.09 -35.70
CA LEU A 592 10.03 1.39 -34.49
C LEU A 592 10.91 2.34 -33.68
N PRO A 593 10.90 2.22 -32.33
CA PRO A 593 11.85 2.91 -31.49
C PRO A 593 13.29 2.53 -31.87
N SER A 594 14.20 3.49 -31.88
CA SER A 594 15.61 3.20 -32.07
C SER A 594 16.18 2.56 -30.82
N GLU A 595 16.71 1.35 -30.92
CA GLU A 595 17.52 0.76 -29.86
C GLU A 595 18.93 1.37 -29.95
N GLU A 596 19.11 2.56 -29.38
CA GLU A 596 20.45 3.04 -29.06
C GLU A 596 21.01 2.23 -27.90
N SER A 597 21.63 1.12 -28.20
CA SER A 597 22.49 0.45 -27.22
C SER A 597 23.75 1.31 -27.05
N PRO A 598 23.96 1.92 -25.88
CA PRO A 598 25.20 2.68 -25.67
C PRO A 598 26.38 1.73 -25.88
N GLU A 599 27.26 2.07 -26.82
CA GLU A 599 28.50 1.30 -27.00
C GLU A 599 29.25 1.27 -25.66
N PRO A 600 29.61 0.09 -25.17
CA PRO A 600 30.38 -0.01 -23.95
C PRO A 600 31.68 0.75 -24.12
N GLN A 601 31.85 1.88 -23.45
CA GLN A 601 33.14 2.55 -23.44
C GLN A 601 34.13 1.68 -22.69
N PRO A 602 35.27 1.33 -23.30
CA PRO A 602 36.29 0.59 -22.59
C PRO A 602 36.74 1.39 -21.38
N LEU A 603 36.80 0.74 -20.22
CA LEU A 603 37.34 1.37 -19.03
C LEU A 603 38.74 1.87 -19.33
N PRO A 604 39.09 3.11 -18.96
CA PRO A 604 40.45 3.62 -19.13
C PRO A 604 41.44 2.69 -18.39
N GLU A 605 42.58 2.42 -19.03
CA GLU A 605 43.59 1.61 -18.41
C GLU A 605 43.98 2.19 -17.04
N PRO A 606 44.13 1.36 -16.00
CA PRO A 606 44.53 1.83 -14.68
C PRO A 606 45.87 2.55 -14.75
N GLN A 607 45.90 3.83 -14.44
CA GLN A 607 47.13 4.58 -14.39
C GLN A 607 47.87 4.28 -13.10
N PRO A 608 49.15 3.93 -13.15
CA PRO A 608 49.92 3.62 -11.93
C PRO A 608 50.13 4.82 -11.00
N PHE A 609 49.93 6.02 -11.50
CA PHE A 609 50.06 7.26 -10.75
C PHE A 609 48.81 8.12 -10.89
N LEU A 610 48.19 8.47 -9.75
CA LEU A 610 47.18 9.48 -9.68
C LEU A 610 47.82 10.87 -9.57
N ARG A 611 47.50 11.75 -10.52
CA ARG A 611 47.97 13.15 -10.50
C ARG A 611 46.84 14.03 -9.99
N PHE A 612 47.03 14.65 -8.83
CA PHE A 612 46.07 15.59 -8.26
C PHE A 612 46.57 17.01 -8.40
N SER A 613 45.80 17.91 -8.95
CA SER A 613 46.06 19.35 -8.96
C SER A 613 45.55 20.07 -7.69
N LEU A 614 45.12 19.30 -6.68
CA LEU A 614 44.37 19.77 -5.53
C LEU A 614 45.28 20.05 -4.31
N ARG A 615 46.41 20.73 -4.51
CA ARG A 615 47.32 21.08 -3.42
C ARG A 615 46.64 21.97 -2.36
N GLU A 616 45.67 22.75 -2.76
CA GLU A 616 44.86 23.62 -1.89
C GLU A 616 43.90 22.86 -0.95
N TRP A 617 43.63 21.58 -1.21
CA TRP A 617 42.71 20.74 -0.41
C TRP A 617 43.44 19.84 0.59
N LEU A 618 44.79 19.84 0.60
CA LEU A 618 45.59 19.07 1.53
C LEU A 618 45.88 19.95 2.74
N GLU A 619 45.27 19.61 3.88
CA GLU A 619 45.65 20.22 5.16
C GLU A 619 47.04 19.73 5.59
N GLU A 620 47.92 20.64 5.95
CA GLU A 620 49.20 20.31 6.56
C GLU A 620 48.96 19.67 7.93
N ARG A 621 49.49 18.48 8.12
CA ARG A 621 49.37 17.74 9.36
C ARG A 621 50.63 17.95 10.20
N GLU A 622 50.46 18.41 11.42
CA GLU A 622 51.56 18.65 12.34
C GLU A 622 52.12 17.34 12.92
N GLU A 623 51.26 16.30 13.05
CA GLU A 623 51.61 15.00 13.64
C GLU A 623 51.02 13.83 12.83
N GLU A 624 51.79 12.74 12.73
CA GLU A 624 51.37 11.49 12.16
C GLU A 624 51.33 10.38 13.23
N THR A 625 50.26 9.60 13.23
CA THR A 625 50.16 8.40 14.09
C THR A 625 50.86 7.21 13.45
N PHE A 626 51.19 6.19 14.26
CA PHE A 626 51.76 4.94 13.73
C PHE A 626 50.93 4.33 12.59
N SER A 627 49.62 4.24 12.76
CA SER A 627 48.72 3.71 11.73
C SER A 627 48.64 4.59 10.47
N SER A 628 48.78 5.89 10.63
CA SER A 628 48.86 6.82 9.51
C SER A 628 50.16 6.65 8.71
N LEU A 629 51.27 6.49 9.39
CA LEU A 629 52.58 6.22 8.77
C LEU A 629 52.57 4.85 8.07
N GLU A 630 51.98 3.83 8.69
CA GLU A 630 51.83 2.52 8.08
C GLU A 630 51.03 2.61 6.77
N ASP A 631 49.87 3.29 6.79
CA ASP A 631 49.04 3.52 5.59
C ASP A 631 49.85 4.33 4.54
N LEU A 632 50.65 5.33 4.93
CA LEU A 632 51.46 6.13 3.99
C LEU A 632 52.52 5.28 3.28
N PHE A 633 53.20 4.40 4.00
CA PHE A 633 54.30 3.59 3.44
C PHE A 633 53.81 2.40 2.63
N TYR A 634 52.77 1.71 3.08
CA TYR A 634 52.25 0.50 2.41
C TYR A 634 51.09 0.72 1.49
N TYR A 635 50.24 1.74 1.76
CA TYR A 635 49.02 2.03 1.03
C TYR A 635 48.87 3.55 0.79
N PRO A 636 49.75 4.22 0.02
CA PRO A 636 49.78 5.68 -0.10
C PRO A 636 48.47 6.29 -0.63
N HIS A 637 47.72 5.55 -1.50
CA HIS A 637 46.40 5.99 -1.96
C HIS A 637 45.37 6.00 -0.82
N LYS A 638 45.41 4.98 0.05
CA LYS A 638 44.54 4.89 1.24
C LYS A 638 44.84 6.01 2.21
N TRP A 639 46.15 6.28 2.47
CA TRP A 639 46.58 7.39 3.29
C TRP A 639 46.08 8.72 2.73
N PHE A 640 46.26 8.94 1.42
CA PHE A 640 45.86 10.17 0.74
C PHE A 640 44.30 10.40 0.89
N PHE A 641 43.50 9.43 0.61
CA PHE A 641 42.02 9.58 0.74
C PHE A 641 41.57 9.72 2.19
N ARG A 642 42.18 8.95 3.10
CA ARG A 642 41.74 8.88 4.49
C ARG A 642 42.25 10.05 5.34
N TYR A 643 43.49 10.41 5.19
CA TYR A 643 44.16 11.40 6.01
C TYR A 643 44.45 12.72 5.28
N GLY A 644 44.74 12.68 3.98
CA GLY A 644 44.96 13.88 3.16
C GLY A 644 43.64 14.58 2.81
N LEU A 645 42.68 13.86 2.23
CA LEU A 645 41.38 14.39 1.87
C LEU A 645 40.32 14.20 2.97
N GLN A 646 40.64 13.55 4.06
CA GLN A 646 39.74 13.22 5.17
C GLN A 646 38.47 12.48 4.72
N TRP A 647 38.52 11.74 3.62
CA TRP A 647 37.40 10.93 3.16
C TRP A 647 37.14 9.82 4.17
N ARG A 648 35.98 9.90 4.78
CA ARG A 648 35.51 8.91 5.74
C ARG A 648 34.20 8.31 5.22
N LYS A 649 33.98 7.04 5.58
CA LYS A 649 32.69 6.42 5.39
C LYS A 649 31.63 7.28 6.08
N SER A 650 30.53 7.60 5.39
CA SER A 650 29.47 8.41 6.00
C SER A 650 28.99 7.78 7.32
N PRO A 651 29.01 8.50 8.43
CA PRO A 651 28.52 7.99 9.70
C PRO A 651 27.02 7.75 9.70
N ILE A 652 26.28 8.38 8.78
CA ILE A 652 24.82 8.25 8.62
C ILE A 652 24.43 6.84 8.17
N LEU A 653 25.32 6.10 7.51
CA LEU A 653 25.02 4.78 6.93
C LEU A 653 25.28 3.61 7.89
N SER A 654 25.86 3.81 9.06
CA SER A 654 26.13 2.70 9.98
C SER A 654 26.30 3.14 11.42
N ILE A 655 25.52 2.55 12.30
CA ILE A 655 25.80 2.52 13.73
C ILE A 655 27.11 1.76 13.95
N VAL A 656 27.92 2.20 14.93
CA VAL A 656 29.18 1.56 15.27
C VAL A 656 29.01 0.07 15.54
N ARG A 657 29.97 -0.75 15.08
CA ARG A 657 29.93 -2.21 15.32
C ARG A 657 30.02 -2.53 16.81
N GLU A 658 29.34 -3.58 17.23
CA GLU A 658 29.22 -4.00 18.64
C GLU A 658 30.58 -4.19 19.32
N GLU A 659 31.53 -4.85 18.66
CA GLU A 659 32.91 -5.06 19.20
C GLU A 659 33.60 -3.73 19.49
N THR A 660 33.49 -2.76 18.58
CA THR A 660 34.04 -1.42 18.77
C THR A 660 33.26 -0.66 19.84
N LEU A 661 31.93 -0.84 19.91
CA LEU A 661 31.07 -0.22 20.91
C LEU A 661 31.42 -0.72 22.32
N MET A 662 31.60 -2.03 22.52
CA MET A 662 31.98 -2.62 23.79
C MET A 662 33.30 -2.05 24.30
N GLY A 663 34.31 -1.93 23.41
CA GLY A 663 35.59 -1.28 23.76
C GLY A 663 35.41 0.18 24.18
N LYS A 664 34.61 0.96 23.45
CA LYS A 664 34.30 2.36 23.78
C LYS A 664 33.57 2.49 25.13
N LEU A 665 32.59 1.65 25.39
CA LEU A 665 31.83 1.63 26.65
C LEU A 665 32.76 1.29 27.85
N ALA A 666 33.66 0.31 27.69
CA ALA A 666 34.64 -0.03 28.71
C ALA A 666 35.56 1.16 29.02
N HIS A 667 36.12 1.80 28.00
CA HIS A 667 36.93 3.02 28.21
C HIS A 667 36.10 4.12 28.89
N ARG A 668 34.88 4.32 28.51
CA ARG A 668 33.99 5.33 29.09
C ARG A 668 33.68 5.04 30.57
N LEU A 669 33.47 3.78 30.89
CA LEU A 669 33.24 3.34 32.28
C LEU A 669 34.51 3.64 33.14
N PHE A 670 35.71 3.37 32.62
CA PHE A 670 36.96 3.72 33.28
C PHE A 670 37.15 5.23 33.44
N GLU A 671 36.80 6.03 32.45
CA GLU A 671 36.82 7.50 32.55
C GLU A 671 35.91 7.98 33.68
N TYR A 672 34.70 7.45 33.81
CA TYR A 672 33.83 7.78 34.94
C TYR A 672 34.39 7.34 36.28
N LEU A 673 34.96 6.13 36.33
CA LEU A 673 35.58 5.62 37.56
C LEU A 673 36.75 6.47 38.03
N MET A 674 37.60 6.94 37.10
CA MET A 674 38.75 7.79 37.43
C MET A 674 38.35 9.18 37.91
N ASN A 675 37.14 9.63 37.64
CA ASN A 675 36.63 10.90 38.18
C ASN A 675 36.02 10.76 39.58
N GLU A 676 35.94 9.52 40.11
CA GLU A 676 35.53 9.23 41.47
C GLU A 676 36.73 8.98 42.38
N ASP A 677 36.59 9.16 43.69
CA ASP A 677 37.65 8.84 44.66
C ASP A 677 37.69 7.31 44.94
N CYS A 678 37.84 6.54 43.85
CA CYS A 678 37.72 5.09 43.86
C CYS A 678 38.91 4.35 44.51
N LEU A 679 40.03 5.01 44.73
CA LEU A 679 41.22 4.38 45.29
C LEU A 679 41.02 3.89 46.74
N SER A 680 40.07 4.45 47.44
CA SER A 680 39.69 4.07 48.83
C SER A 680 38.59 3.00 48.90
N TRP A 681 38.01 2.61 47.75
CA TRP A 681 36.83 1.72 47.74
C TRP A 681 37.16 0.26 47.97
N SER A 682 36.32 -0.41 48.72
CA SER A 682 36.31 -1.87 48.81
C SER A 682 35.79 -2.49 47.50
N GLN A 683 36.12 -3.75 47.26
CA GLN A 683 35.61 -4.50 46.10
C GLN A 683 34.10 -4.46 46.01
N LYS A 684 33.39 -4.49 47.13
CA LYS A 684 31.92 -4.44 47.19
C LYS A 684 31.36 -3.07 46.77
N GLU A 685 32.04 -1.99 47.17
CA GLU A 685 31.64 -0.64 46.77
C GLU A 685 31.86 -0.43 45.27
N LEU A 686 32.95 -0.96 44.73
CA LEU A 686 33.25 -0.92 43.30
C LEU A 686 32.16 -1.69 42.50
N HIS A 687 31.79 -2.92 42.90
CA HIS A 687 30.74 -3.67 42.22
C HIS A 687 29.41 -2.93 42.31
N ASN A 688 28.99 -2.41 43.43
CA ASN A 688 27.77 -1.65 43.59
C ASN A 688 27.74 -0.37 42.73
N TRP A 689 28.90 0.26 42.50
CA TRP A 689 29.00 1.41 41.63
C TRP A 689 28.86 0.99 40.17
N ILE A 690 29.54 -0.08 39.73
CA ILE A 690 29.46 -0.65 38.40
C ILE A 690 27.98 -1.03 38.07
N ASP A 691 27.34 -1.76 38.96
CA ASP A 691 25.92 -2.22 38.77
C ASP A 691 24.95 -1.04 38.59
N ARG A 692 25.23 0.10 39.24
CA ARG A 692 24.43 1.33 39.05
C ARG A 692 24.80 2.12 37.80
N LYS A 693 26.07 2.11 37.41
CA LYS A 693 26.58 2.97 36.34
C LYS A 693 26.40 2.36 34.95
N ILE A 694 26.52 1.03 34.82
CA ILE A 694 26.39 0.32 33.54
C ILE A 694 25.01 0.55 32.89
N PRO A 695 23.85 0.39 33.55
CA PRO A 695 22.56 0.63 32.94
C PRO A 695 22.41 2.05 32.40
N VAL A 696 22.90 3.04 33.15
CA VAL A 696 22.86 4.45 32.74
C VAL A 696 23.77 4.68 31.53
N LEU A 697 24.95 4.10 31.51
CA LEU A 697 25.89 4.20 30.40
C LEU A 697 25.34 3.52 29.13
N LEU A 698 24.72 2.35 29.29
CA LEU A 698 24.10 1.63 28.18
C LEU A 698 22.93 2.44 27.56
N GLN A 699 22.06 3.01 28.38
CA GLN A 699 21.00 3.89 27.85
C GLN A 699 21.55 5.11 27.12
N ALA A 700 22.60 5.71 27.64
CA ALA A 700 23.18 6.96 27.13
C ALA A 700 24.03 6.77 25.88
N GLU A 701 24.81 5.71 25.79
CA GLU A 701 25.87 5.53 24.79
C GLU A 701 25.88 4.15 24.13
N GLY A 702 25.07 3.18 24.60
CA GLY A 702 25.06 1.81 24.13
C GLY A 702 23.66 1.18 24.02
N ALA A 703 22.63 1.98 23.73
CA ALA A 703 21.24 1.51 23.73
C ALA A 703 20.99 0.33 22.76
N VAL A 704 21.82 0.17 21.73
CA VAL A 704 21.74 -0.97 20.81
C VAL A 704 21.91 -2.32 21.54
N LEU A 705 22.69 -2.36 22.63
CA LEU A 705 22.87 -3.56 23.44
C LEU A 705 21.70 -3.85 24.39
N LEU A 706 20.76 -2.91 24.52
CA LEU A 706 19.53 -3.07 25.28
C LEU A 706 18.36 -3.56 24.42
N MET A 707 18.57 -3.74 23.11
CA MET A 707 17.54 -4.22 22.22
C MET A 707 17.19 -5.70 22.51
N TYR A 708 15.96 -6.07 22.23
CA TYR A 708 15.49 -7.44 22.35
C TYR A 708 16.39 -8.41 21.54
N GLY A 709 16.76 -9.53 22.12
CA GLY A 709 17.66 -10.52 21.50
C GLY A 709 19.14 -10.25 21.72
N ARG A 710 19.51 -9.19 22.44
CA ARG A 710 20.91 -8.83 22.77
C ARG A 710 21.29 -9.10 24.23
N GLU A 711 20.47 -9.86 24.97
CA GLU A 711 20.73 -10.19 26.38
C GLU A 711 22.11 -10.82 26.64
N PRO A 712 22.64 -11.72 25.78
CA PRO A 712 23.95 -12.31 26.00
C PRO A 712 25.11 -11.30 25.90
N GLU A 713 24.87 -10.16 25.21
CA GLU A 713 25.88 -9.13 24.94
C GLU A 713 25.88 -7.99 25.96
N ARG A 714 24.87 -7.96 26.85
CA ARG A 714 24.77 -7.04 27.99
C ARG A 714 25.69 -7.51 29.12
#